data_c36d03730f3077a61646ad7fd49aab40
#
_entry.id   c36d03730f3077a61646ad7fd49aab40
#
_cell.length_a   1.000
_cell.length_b   1.000
_cell.length_c   1.000
_cell.angle_alpha   90.00
_cell.angle_beta   90.00
_cell.angle_gamma   90.00
#
_symmetry.space_group_name_H-M   'P 1'
#
loop_
_entity.id
_entity.type
_entity.pdbx_description
1 polymer ?
#
loop_
_entity_poly.entity_id
_entity_poly.type
_entity_poly.pdbx_seq_one_letter_code
_entity_poly.pdbx_strand_id
1 'polypeptide(L)'
;MALIVAECGSGKTKLSAAAAGALNALKDRGTGKSFNLVMCPSHVTGKWVREIAETLPDTYGMVVKSITDVDRLFDLYQRGDKNVYAVFSKERARDGYMRYPAVLWSRRKRGFVCPDCLELIEMETSGDGTRYMVPSDQFFFQKEHLANHLCPHCGTPLWAPVNDRRQMPWIKIGGYGWVFRPQAAMHLNRTKNEHILDQLRQLVEHPERPYCIKGAHRRFPLSTYLKKKYRGRIGSFLCDELHEYNNDSGQGDAMAELYGISRKFIGMTATLINGYSSGIFHLLYRIVPGLMQKDGKSHDAPSRFDAEYGVVENTYEITDADYNSNRRSAKSKKRSRQLPGVSPLVFSRFLLECTAFLSLSDMGKDLPDYEEIPIPLTMPKPIEEAYKEVERELTSVLRNDRKAANKILSAYLNLLTVYPDQPYDQPEIIHPISGCTIVKPEDMADFQTVLPKEEKVLEIVRAKIAAGERVMIYTSWTRTDTQRKLLGLLREEGIRTEILSTQIVPEKREDWLSKRLSAGTQVIITNPKCVETGLDLNAFTTLIFYSMGYNLFTLRQASRRSWRINQTAPRVEVYMLYYADTMQAKAMKLMASKLAVAGLIEGTFSEEGLAAMSDVQDMTSQMAKELMLGIKDNVEDIAATFKKMAIINPHRAAKQLPEPVTIQEERVVEVPQPESVRAADTAARQTLYDGLLQASRTGRKPKHTELEDQLSMFDTAA
;
A
#
# COMPACT_ATOMS: atom_id res chain seq x y z
N MET A 1 -2.28 -20.43 -14.29
CA MET A 1 -2.32 -19.18 -13.51
C MET A 1 -3.08 -19.46 -12.24
N ALA A 2 -2.61 -18.96 -11.10
CA ALA A 2 -3.32 -18.99 -9.82
C ALA A 2 -3.17 -17.64 -9.14
N LEU A 3 -4.21 -17.18 -8.48
CA LEU A 3 -4.21 -16.00 -7.64
C LEU A 3 -4.50 -16.41 -6.20
N ILE A 4 -3.76 -15.86 -5.26
CA ILE A 4 -3.94 -16.08 -3.83
C ILE A 4 -4.31 -14.74 -3.21
N VAL A 5 -5.58 -14.58 -2.88
CA VAL A 5 -6.09 -13.43 -2.14
C VAL A 5 -6.21 -13.86 -0.69
N ALA A 6 -5.27 -13.41 0.13
CA ALA A 6 -5.18 -13.89 1.49
C ALA A 6 -4.80 -12.76 2.45
N GLU A 7 -5.39 -12.74 3.62
CA GLU A 7 -5.16 -11.70 4.61
C GLU A 7 -3.69 -11.52 4.99
N CYS A 8 -3.35 -10.34 5.52
CA CYS A 8 -2.00 -10.08 6.03
C CYS A 8 -1.69 -11.03 7.18
N GLY A 9 -0.50 -11.68 7.13
CA GLY A 9 -0.12 -12.65 8.17
C GLY A 9 -0.50 -14.11 7.89
N SER A 10 -1.26 -14.39 6.83
CA SER A 10 -1.68 -15.76 6.44
C SER A 10 -0.56 -16.67 5.87
N GLY A 11 0.70 -16.22 5.84
CA GLY A 11 1.80 -17.02 5.31
C GLY A 11 1.84 -17.13 3.78
N LYS A 12 1.26 -16.16 3.05
CA LYS A 12 1.21 -16.12 1.56
C LYS A 12 2.53 -16.48 0.89
N THR A 13 3.65 -15.95 1.41
CA THR A 13 4.99 -16.17 0.86
C THR A 13 5.36 -17.66 0.88
N LYS A 14 5.23 -18.31 2.05
CA LYS A 14 5.54 -19.75 2.21
C LYS A 14 4.58 -20.61 1.40
N LEU A 15 3.27 -20.29 1.44
CA LEU A 15 2.25 -20.99 0.67
C LEU A 15 2.54 -20.95 -0.85
N SER A 16 2.84 -19.77 -1.38
CA SER A 16 3.12 -19.61 -2.81
C SER A 16 4.45 -20.27 -3.22
N ALA A 17 5.47 -20.21 -2.37
CA ALA A 17 6.74 -20.90 -2.60
C ALA A 17 6.52 -22.44 -2.62
N ALA A 18 5.79 -22.99 -1.65
CA ALA A 18 5.44 -24.41 -1.60
C ALA A 18 4.62 -24.85 -2.80
N ALA A 19 3.59 -24.06 -3.18
CA ALA A 19 2.78 -24.33 -4.37
C ALA A 19 3.62 -24.32 -5.67
N ALA A 20 4.53 -23.36 -5.81
CA ALA A 20 5.44 -23.30 -6.96
C ALA A 20 6.39 -24.51 -7.00
N GLY A 21 6.94 -24.90 -5.84
CA GLY A 21 7.79 -26.08 -5.68
C GLY A 21 7.05 -27.37 -6.08
N ALA A 22 5.87 -27.60 -5.54
CA ALA A 22 5.03 -28.75 -5.86
C ALA A 22 4.66 -28.79 -7.36
N LEU A 23 4.22 -27.66 -7.91
CA LEU A 23 3.90 -27.54 -9.33
C LEU A 23 5.11 -27.80 -10.24
N ASN A 24 6.31 -27.43 -9.85
CA ASN A 24 7.52 -27.70 -10.61
C ASN A 24 7.89 -29.18 -10.55
N ALA A 25 7.80 -29.83 -9.39
CA ALA A 25 8.05 -31.25 -9.20
C ALA A 25 7.10 -32.14 -10.02
N LEU A 26 5.81 -31.76 -10.12
CA LEU A 26 4.80 -32.52 -10.88
C LEU A 26 5.04 -32.57 -12.41
N LYS A 27 5.73 -31.58 -12.97
CA LYS A 27 5.89 -31.46 -14.46
C LYS A 27 7.22 -31.94 -15.00
N ASP A 28 8.27 -31.98 -14.22
CA ASP A 28 9.59 -32.36 -14.71
C ASP A 28 9.82 -33.89 -14.56
N ARG A 29 9.49 -34.58 -15.64
CA ARG A 29 9.80 -36.01 -15.81
C ARG A 29 11.33 -36.25 -15.82
N GLY A 30 12.01 -36.05 -14.70
CA GLY A 30 13.40 -36.46 -14.62
C GLY A 30 14.34 -35.60 -13.79
N THR A 31 14.20 -34.27 -13.74
CA THR A 31 15.16 -33.43 -13.01
C THR A 31 14.56 -32.64 -11.87
N GLY A 32 13.27 -32.39 -11.83
CA GLY A 32 12.59 -31.59 -10.80
C GLY A 32 13.11 -30.15 -10.66
N LYS A 33 13.94 -29.72 -11.61
CA LYS A 33 14.79 -28.54 -11.57
C LYS A 33 14.18 -27.40 -12.38
N SER A 34 14.06 -26.22 -11.81
CA SER A 34 13.47 -25.05 -12.47
C SER A 34 14.18 -23.74 -12.13
N PHE A 35 14.16 -22.82 -13.10
CA PHE A 35 14.57 -21.44 -12.90
C PHE A 35 13.33 -20.58 -12.69
N ASN A 36 13.19 -20.00 -11.50
CA ASN A 36 11.99 -19.30 -11.05
C ASN A 36 12.27 -17.83 -10.78
N LEU A 37 11.24 -17.01 -10.94
CA LEU A 37 11.28 -15.57 -10.70
C LEU A 37 10.37 -15.20 -9.54
N VAL A 38 10.81 -14.23 -8.73
CA VAL A 38 9.98 -13.59 -7.71
C VAL A 38 10.07 -12.09 -7.87
N MET A 39 8.94 -11.43 -8.05
CA MET A 39 8.82 -9.97 -8.10
C MET A 39 8.03 -9.51 -6.88
N CYS A 40 8.62 -8.64 -6.07
CA CYS A 40 8.06 -8.21 -4.81
C CYS A 40 8.44 -6.74 -4.49
N PRO A 41 7.86 -6.10 -3.47
CA PRO A 41 8.35 -4.81 -2.97
C PRO A 41 9.82 -4.89 -2.52
N SER A 42 10.58 -3.79 -2.70
CA SER A 42 12.05 -3.77 -2.51
C SER A 42 12.50 -4.22 -1.12
N HIS A 43 11.75 -3.83 -0.09
CA HIS A 43 12.07 -4.09 1.32
C HIS A 43 11.87 -5.54 1.76
N VAL A 44 11.09 -6.35 1.01
CA VAL A 44 10.85 -7.76 1.34
C VAL A 44 11.68 -8.75 0.52
N THR A 45 12.52 -8.27 -0.38
CA THR A 45 13.36 -9.14 -1.24
C THR A 45 14.23 -10.10 -0.44
N GLY A 46 14.88 -9.61 0.63
CA GLY A 46 15.71 -10.45 1.53
C GLY A 46 14.86 -11.47 2.31
N LYS A 47 13.67 -11.09 2.75
CA LYS A 47 12.72 -11.97 3.44
C LYS A 47 12.27 -13.11 2.51
N TRP A 48 11.96 -12.80 1.25
CA TRP A 48 11.62 -13.82 0.25
C TRP A 48 12.69 -14.88 0.10
N VAL A 49 13.97 -14.48 0.03
CA VAL A 49 15.09 -15.44 -0.07
C VAL A 49 15.15 -16.36 1.16
N ARG A 50 14.99 -15.80 2.37
CA ARG A 50 14.99 -16.61 3.62
C ARG A 50 13.81 -17.57 3.65
N GLU A 51 12.59 -17.10 3.37
CA GLU A 51 11.38 -17.92 3.43
C GLU A 51 11.37 -19.04 2.36
N ILE A 52 11.92 -18.78 1.17
CA ILE A 52 12.11 -19.83 0.15
C ILE A 52 13.06 -20.90 0.67
N ALA A 53 14.20 -20.54 1.26
CA ALA A 53 15.16 -21.48 1.79
C ALA A 53 14.60 -22.32 2.97
N GLU A 54 13.75 -21.70 3.80
CA GLU A 54 13.06 -22.40 4.90
C GLU A 54 11.95 -23.35 4.41
N THR A 55 11.27 -23.01 3.31
CA THR A 55 10.10 -23.75 2.83
C THR A 55 10.48 -24.86 1.86
N LEU A 56 11.52 -24.64 1.06
CA LEU A 56 11.92 -25.56 -0.01
C LEU A 56 13.37 -25.98 0.21
N PRO A 57 13.62 -27.16 0.77
CA PRO A 57 14.96 -27.72 0.81
C PRO A 57 15.50 -27.88 -0.62
N ASP A 58 16.79 -27.86 -0.79
CA ASP A 58 17.48 -27.99 -2.09
C ASP A 58 17.18 -26.89 -3.11
N THR A 59 16.91 -25.68 -2.64
CA THR A 59 16.77 -24.48 -3.47
C THR A 59 17.90 -23.49 -3.23
N TYR A 60 18.14 -22.67 -4.25
CA TYR A 60 19.04 -21.52 -4.16
C TYR A 60 18.29 -20.24 -4.53
N GLY A 61 18.18 -19.34 -3.59
CA GLY A 61 17.54 -18.03 -3.79
C GLY A 61 18.57 -16.91 -3.66
N MET A 62 18.48 -15.89 -4.52
CA MET A 62 19.34 -14.70 -4.44
C MET A 62 18.56 -13.43 -4.84
N VAL A 63 18.87 -12.33 -4.14
CA VAL A 63 18.37 -10.99 -4.54
C VAL A 63 19.17 -10.49 -5.74
N VAL A 64 18.47 -10.25 -6.84
CA VAL A 64 19.01 -9.74 -8.09
C VAL A 64 19.05 -8.21 -8.08
N LYS A 65 20.23 -7.64 -8.25
CA LYS A 65 20.47 -6.20 -8.34
C LYS A 65 20.83 -5.75 -9.75
N SER A 66 21.30 -6.67 -10.61
CA SER A 66 21.78 -6.39 -11.96
C SER A 66 21.43 -7.52 -12.93
N ILE A 67 21.60 -7.27 -14.24
CA ILE A 67 21.46 -8.31 -15.27
C ILE A 67 22.53 -9.39 -15.15
N THR A 68 23.73 -9.04 -14.68
CA THR A 68 24.83 -10.00 -14.43
C THR A 68 24.50 -10.99 -13.33
N ASP A 69 23.73 -10.58 -12.31
CA ASP A 69 23.26 -11.50 -11.27
C ASP A 69 22.30 -12.54 -11.83
N VAL A 70 21.44 -12.14 -12.77
CA VAL A 70 20.53 -13.09 -13.46
C VAL A 70 21.34 -14.12 -14.26
N ASP A 71 22.32 -13.65 -15.03
CA ASP A 71 23.16 -14.53 -15.85
C ASP A 71 23.91 -15.55 -14.97
N ARG A 72 24.50 -15.07 -13.88
CA ARG A 72 25.17 -15.93 -12.89
C ARG A 72 24.22 -16.96 -12.26
N LEU A 73 23.01 -16.54 -11.90
CA LEU A 73 21.99 -17.46 -11.38
C LEU A 73 21.55 -18.50 -12.40
N PHE A 74 21.43 -18.08 -13.65
CA PHE A 74 21.05 -18.99 -14.73
C PHE A 74 22.16 -20.01 -15.04
N ASP A 75 23.40 -19.59 -15.03
CA ASP A 75 24.56 -20.50 -15.15
C ASP A 75 24.59 -21.52 -13.99
N LEU A 76 24.30 -21.07 -12.79
CA LEU A 76 24.20 -21.93 -11.61
C LEU A 76 23.05 -22.95 -11.75
N TYR A 77 21.91 -22.52 -12.27
CA TYR A 77 20.79 -23.40 -12.60
C TYR A 77 21.18 -24.44 -13.67
N GLN A 78 21.95 -24.06 -14.70
CA GLN A 78 22.34 -24.99 -15.74
C GLN A 78 23.33 -26.06 -15.25
N ARG A 79 24.29 -25.67 -14.38
CA ARG A 79 25.38 -26.54 -13.90
C ARG A 79 25.02 -27.32 -12.63
N GLY A 80 24.09 -26.81 -11.82
CA GLY A 80 23.74 -27.38 -10.54
C GLY A 80 22.52 -28.30 -10.58
N ASP A 81 22.20 -28.89 -9.44
CA ASP A 81 21.07 -29.82 -9.26
C ASP A 81 19.88 -29.19 -8.55
N LYS A 82 19.98 -27.92 -8.15
CA LYS A 82 19.01 -27.22 -7.32
C LYS A 82 18.04 -26.37 -8.13
N ASN A 83 16.84 -26.18 -7.59
CA ASN A 83 15.94 -25.14 -8.04
C ASN A 83 16.53 -23.77 -7.74
N VAL A 84 16.40 -22.82 -8.67
CA VAL A 84 16.94 -21.48 -8.51
C VAL A 84 15.80 -20.45 -8.54
N TYR A 85 15.84 -19.51 -7.58
CA TYR A 85 14.92 -18.41 -7.46
C TYR A 85 15.65 -17.06 -7.58
N ALA A 86 15.34 -16.32 -8.63
CA ALA A 86 15.79 -14.95 -8.84
C ALA A 86 14.76 -13.98 -8.22
N VAL A 87 15.11 -13.37 -7.09
CA VAL A 87 14.24 -12.45 -6.35
C VAL A 87 14.63 -11.01 -6.66
N PHE A 88 13.71 -10.18 -7.12
CA PHE A 88 13.96 -8.78 -7.45
C PHE A 88 12.77 -7.90 -7.14
N SER A 89 13.05 -6.61 -6.94
CA SER A 89 11.99 -5.65 -6.67
C SER A 89 11.24 -5.24 -7.94
N LYS A 90 10.01 -4.77 -7.77
CA LYS A 90 9.18 -4.21 -8.85
C LYS A 90 9.86 -3.03 -9.56
N GLU A 91 10.59 -2.20 -8.80
CA GLU A 91 11.39 -1.11 -9.36
C GLU A 91 12.51 -1.67 -10.24
N ARG A 92 13.19 -2.72 -9.77
CA ARG A 92 14.26 -3.37 -10.54
C ARG A 92 13.75 -4.02 -11.82
N ALA A 93 12.57 -4.63 -11.77
CA ALA A 93 11.95 -5.20 -12.96
C ALA A 93 11.70 -4.15 -14.04
N ARG A 94 11.27 -2.95 -13.64
CA ARG A 94 10.99 -1.80 -14.52
C ARG A 94 12.24 -0.99 -14.87
N ASP A 95 13.29 -0.99 -14.03
CA ASP A 95 14.44 -0.08 -14.11
C ASP A 95 15.19 -0.17 -15.43
N GLY A 96 14.73 0.56 -16.39
CA GLY A 96 15.29 0.81 -17.70
C GLY A 96 14.92 2.18 -18.19
N TYR A 97 14.03 2.85 -17.45
CA TYR A 97 13.60 4.20 -17.75
C TYR A 97 14.49 5.21 -17.05
N MET A 98 14.74 6.31 -17.72
CA MET A 98 15.39 7.46 -17.14
C MET A 98 14.45 8.11 -16.13
N ARG A 99 14.99 8.57 -15.01
CA ARG A 99 14.26 9.35 -14.01
C ARG A 99 14.72 10.80 -14.11
N TYR A 100 13.80 11.71 -13.85
CA TYR A 100 14.07 13.15 -13.83
C TYR A 100 13.69 13.76 -12.48
N PRO A 101 14.27 14.94 -12.14
CA PRO A 101 13.86 15.67 -10.95
C PRO A 101 12.40 16.13 -11.10
N ALA A 102 11.49 15.60 -10.28
CA ALA A 102 10.06 15.92 -10.31
C ALA A 102 9.70 17.16 -9.47
N VAL A 103 10.72 17.88 -8.96
CA VAL A 103 10.54 19.05 -8.11
C VAL A 103 10.03 20.27 -8.89
N LEU A 104 9.31 21.16 -8.23
CA LEU A 104 8.75 22.37 -8.79
C LEU A 104 9.57 23.58 -8.33
N TRP A 105 9.76 24.58 -9.19
CA TRP A 105 10.42 25.82 -8.81
C TRP A 105 9.43 26.82 -8.23
N SER A 106 9.66 27.23 -7.00
CA SER A 106 8.89 28.29 -6.34
C SER A 106 9.63 29.62 -6.42
N ARG A 107 9.05 30.60 -7.14
CA ARG A 107 9.59 31.96 -7.22
C ARG A 107 9.58 32.66 -5.86
N ARG A 108 8.54 32.40 -5.05
CA ARG A 108 8.37 33.00 -3.71
C ARG A 108 9.39 32.46 -2.71
N LYS A 109 9.55 31.14 -2.65
CA LYS A 109 10.51 30.48 -1.75
C LYS A 109 11.95 30.47 -2.29
N ARG A 110 12.16 31.01 -3.49
CA ARG A 110 13.45 31.06 -4.21
C ARG A 110 14.22 29.73 -4.21
N GLY A 111 13.49 28.61 -4.32
CA GLY A 111 14.06 27.27 -4.28
C GLY A 111 13.12 26.22 -4.85
N PHE A 112 13.59 24.98 -4.92
CA PHE A 112 12.77 23.86 -5.35
C PHE A 112 11.91 23.35 -4.21
N VAL A 113 10.66 23.06 -4.53
CA VAL A 113 9.65 22.55 -3.58
C VAL A 113 9.21 21.17 -3.99
N CYS A 114 8.78 20.38 -3.03
CA CYS A 114 8.20 19.07 -3.25
C CYS A 114 6.92 19.18 -4.11
N PRO A 115 6.70 18.30 -5.11
CA PRO A 115 5.52 18.36 -5.97
C PRO A 115 4.22 18.05 -5.22
N ASP A 116 4.30 17.38 -4.08
CA ASP A 116 3.14 16.93 -3.32
C ASP A 116 2.83 17.90 -2.17
N CYS A 117 3.82 18.17 -1.34
CA CYS A 117 3.62 18.94 -0.14
C CYS A 117 3.94 20.45 -0.28
N LEU A 118 4.54 20.84 -1.36
CA LEU A 118 4.97 22.21 -1.64
C LEU A 118 5.98 22.79 -0.63
N GLU A 119 6.52 21.95 0.28
CA GLU A 119 7.58 22.38 1.18
C GLU A 119 8.92 22.53 0.45
N LEU A 120 9.74 23.46 0.96
CA LEU A 120 11.05 23.75 0.40
C LEU A 120 11.96 22.54 0.55
N ILE A 121 12.67 22.21 -0.51
CA ILE A 121 13.74 21.20 -0.46
C ILE A 121 15.01 21.93 -0.10
N GLU A 122 15.58 21.57 1.03
CA GLU A 122 16.81 22.14 1.54
C GLU A 122 18.00 21.21 1.28
N MET A 123 19.17 21.79 1.14
CA MET A 123 20.45 21.09 1.04
C MET A 123 21.40 21.57 2.12
N GLU A 124 22.17 20.64 2.65
CA GLU A 124 23.23 20.97 3.59
C GLU A 124 24.40 21.60 2.85
N THR A 125 24.85 22.75 3.33
CA THR A 125 26.07 23.40 2.85
C THR A 125 26.98 23.70 4.03
N SER A 126 28.28 23.87 3.77
CA SER A 126 29.25 24.20 4.79
C SER A 126 29.95 25.51 4.43
N GLY A 127 30.04 26.44 5.40
CA GLY A 127 30.82 27.64 5.32
C GLY A 127 31.46 27.92 6.68
N ASP A 128 32.71 28.39 6.70
CA ASP A 128 33.47 28.73 7.91
C ASP A 128 33.47 27.64 8.98
N GLY A 129 33.49 26.36 8.55
CA GLY A 129 33.47 25.19 9.45
C GLY A 129 32.10 24.85 10.04
N THR A 130 31.06 25.63 9.76
CA THR A 130 29.70 25.39 10.24
C THR A 130 28.83 24.88 9.13
N ARG A 131 27.97 23.91 9.44
CA ARG A 131 26.98 23.34 8.50
C ARG A 131 25.65 24.05 8.70
N TYR A 132 25.03 24.45 7.62
CA TYR A 132 23.71 25.08 7.60
C TYR A 132 22.87 24.60 6.41
N MET A 133 21.55 24.68 6.56
CA MET A 133 20.59 24.31 5.53
C MET A 133 20.24 25.53 4.69
N VAL A 134 20.25 25.36 3.37
CA VAL A 134 19.87 26.40 2.40
C VAL A 134 18.87 25.82 1.40
N PRO A 135 18.03 26.67 0.78
CA PRO A 135 17.17 26.22 -0.30
C PRO A 135 17.96 25.52 -1.40
N SER A 136 17.49 24.34 -1.81
CA SER A 136 18.12 23.60 -2.89
C SER A 136 18.05 24.36 -4.22
N ASP A 137 19.15 24.35 -4.95
CA ASP A 137 19.24 24.89 -6.30
C ASP A 137 19.17 23.78 -7.36
N GLN A 138 19.24 24.17 -8.64
CA GLN A 138 19.23 23.19 -9.74
C GLN A 138 20.44 22.24 -9.73
N PHE A 139 21.56 22.66 -9.15
CA PHE A 139 22.79 21.86 -9.12
C PHE A 139 22.68 20.71 -8.12
N PHE A 140 21.85 20.84 -7.10
CA PHE A 140 21.52 19.75 -6.19
C PHE A 140 20.86 18.58 -6.93
N PHE A 141 20.05 18.85 -7.96
CA PHE A 141 19.36 17.84 -8.76
C PHE A 141 20.10 17.52 -10.06
N GLN A 142 21.24 18.12 -10.35
CA GLN A 142 21.95 17.93 -11.62
C GLN A 142 22.41 16.50 -11.84
N LYS A 143 22.92 15.83 -10.80
CA LYS A 143 23.41 14.46 -10.86
C LYS A 143 22.35 13.48 -10.39
N GLU A 144 22.22 12.36 -11.11
CA GLU A 144 21.38 11.26 -10.71
C GLU A 144 21.98 10.61 -9.45
N HIS A 145 21.41 10.88 -8.30
CA HIS A 145 21.84 10.24 -7.07
C HIS A 145 21.25 8.83 -6.99
N LEU A 146 22.08 7.87 -6.61
CA LEU A 146 21.70 6.47 -6.40
C LEU A 146 20.77 6.28 -5.20
N ALA A 147 20.76 7.22 -4.26
CA ALA A 147 19.81 7.24 -3.14
C ALA A 147 18.47 7.79 -3.61
N ASN A 148 17.39 7.14 -3.23
CA ASN A 148 16.05 7.66 -3.44
C ASN A 148 15.93 8.99 -2.69
N HIS A 149 15.99 10.10 -3.41
CA HIS A 149 15.66 11.39 -2.82
C HIS A 149 14.17 11.42 -2.54
N LEU A 150 13.85 11.27 -1.29
CA LEU A 150 12.51 11.45 -0.78
C LEU A 150 12.41 12.85 -0.18
N CYS A 151 11.25 13.45 -0.27
CA CYS A 151 10.99 14.70 0.43
C CYS A 151 11.15 14.47 1.94
N PRO A 152 11.96 15.25 2.66
CA PRO A 152 12.15 15.07 4.10
C PRO A 152 10.87 15.31 4.90
N HIS A 153 9.91 16.06 4.34
CA HIS A 153 8.66 16.40 5.01
C HIS A 153 7.56 15.35 4.82
N CYS A 154 7.30 14.89 3.58
CA CYS A 154 6.17 14.01 3.29
C CYS A 154 6.56 12.62 2.75
N GLY A 155 7.85 12.38 2.54
CA GLY A 155 8.33 11.11 1.99
C GLY A 155 8.03 10.89 0.50
N THR A 156 7.48 11.88 -0.21
CA THR A 156 7.22 11.78 -1.66
C THR A 156 8.55 11.67 -2.44
N PRO A 157 8.66 10.76 -3.42
CA PRO A 157 9.83 10.67 -4.26
C PRO A 157 10.04 11.96 -5.06
N LEU A 158 11.23 12.55 -4.97
CA LEU A 158 11.61 13.77 -5.71
C LEU A 158 12.08 13.48 -7.14
N TRP A 159 12.13 12.21 -7.53
CA TRP A 159 12.48 11.75 -8.87
C TRP A 159 11.37 10.89 -9.46
N ALA A 160 10.86 11.28 -10.63
CA ALA A 160 9.83 10.55 -11.37
C ALA A 160 10.41 9.89 -12.65
N PRO A 161 9.81 8.79 -13.14
CA PRO A 161 10.16 8.24 -14.44
C PRO A 161 9.81 9.23 -15.56
N VAL A 162 10.68 9.30 -16.58
CA VAL A 162 10.44 10.13 -17.76
C VAL A 162 9.25 9.59 -18.54
N ASN A 163 8.28 10.46 -18.80
CA ASN A 163 7.19 10.22 -19.73
C ASN A 163 7.46 10.94 -21.04
N ASP A 164 7.73 10.20 -22.11
CA ASP A 164 8.07 10.73 -23.44
C ASP A 164 6.97 11.64 -24.06
N ARG A 165 5.77 11.60 -23.51
CA ARG A 165 4.61 12.35 -24.02
C ARG A 165 4.46 13.75 -23.42
N ARG A 166 5.29 14.14 -22.44
CA ARG A 166 5.18 15.43 -21.75
C ARG A 166 6.41 16.28 -21.98
N GLN A 167 6.21 17.58 -22.23
CA GLN A 167 7.28 18.56 -22.10
C GLN A 167 7.66 18.64 -20.62
N MET A 168 8.94 18.43 -20.35
CA MET A 168 9.45 18.46 -18.98
C MET A 168 10.27 19.72 -18.77
N PRO A 169 10.20 20.32 -17.57
CA PRO A 169 11.04 21.47 -17.24
C PRO A 169 12.52 21.13 -17.11
N TRP A 170 12.85 19.84 -17.06
CA TRP A 170 14.21 19.34 -16.96
C TRP A 170 14.65 18.63 -18.23
N ILE A 171 15.90 18.83 -18.64
CA ILE A 171 16.54 18.12 -19.75
C ILE A 171 17.83 17.46 -19.30
N LYS A 172 18.11 16.25 -19.78
CA LYS A 172 19.39 15.58 -19.53
C LYS A 172 20.37 15.80 -20.68
N ILE A 173 21.54 16.30 -20.35
CA ILE A 173 22.67 16.43 -21.27
C ILE A 173 23.66 15.30 -20.98
N GLY A 174 24.01 14.54 -22.03
CA GLY A 174 24.94 13.41 -21.91
C GLY A 174 26.30 13.83 -21.39
N GLY A 175 26.84 13.11 -20.40
CA GLY A 175 28.12 13.44 -19.77
C GLY A 175 28.10 14.62 -18.78
N TYR A 176 26.99 15.37 -18.72
CA TYR A 176 26.87 16.53 -17.84
C TYR A 176 25.84 16.35 -16.71
N GLY A 177 24.61 15.92 -17.05
CA GLY A 177 23.55 15.70 -16.08
C GLY A 177 22.25 16.42 -16.40
N TRP A 178 21.39 16.58 -15.37
CA TRP A 178 20.09 17.23 -15.51
C TRP A 178 20.20 18.74 -15.43
N VAL A 179 19.54 19.45 -16.32
CA VAL A 179 19.49 20.90 -16.44
C VAL A 179 18.04 21.35 -16.34
N PHE A 180 17.76 22.28 -15.43
CA PHE A 180 16.46 22.93 -15.33
C PHE A 180 16.36 24.00 -16.42
N ARG A 181 15.51 23.82 -17.42
CA ARG A 181 15.42 24.65 -18.62
C ARG A 181 15.33 26.14 -18.35
N PRO A 182 14.45 26.63 -17.41
CA PRO A 182 14.34 28.04 -17.15
C PRO A 182 15.62 28.70 -16.61
N GLN A 183 16.56 27.90 -16.11
CA GLN A 183 17.82 28.37 -15.53
C GLN A 183 19.05 27.80 -16.29
N ALA A 184 18.86 27.33 -17.52
CA ALA A 184 19.92 26.69 -18.31
C ALA A 184 21.15 27.59 -18.53
N ALA A 185 20.96 28.90 -18.64
CA ALA A 185 22.06 29.87 -18.80
C ALA A 185 23.09 29.84 -17.65
N MET A 186 22.66 29.49 -16.42
CA MET A 186 23.56 29.37 -15.27
C MET A 186 24.57 28.22 -15.40
N HIS A 187 24.33 27.29 -16.31
CA HIS A 187 25.25 26.17 -16.58
C HIS A 187 26.37 26.50 -17.56
N LEU A 188 26.24 27.56 -18.34
CA LEU A 188 27.23 27.93 -19.40
C LEU A 188 28.63 28.18 -18.83
N ASN A 189 28.72 28.73 -17.63
CA ASN A 189 30.00 29.04 -17.00
C ASN A 189 30.55 27.87 -16.15
N ARG A 190 29.86 26.72 -16.09
CA ARG A 190 30.24 25.58 -15.22
C ARG A 190 30.93 24.43 -15.96
N THR A 191 31.06 24.49 -17.27
CA THR A 191 31.75 23.47 -18.07
C THR A 191 32.64 24.10 -19.09
N LYS A 192 33.78 23.47 -19.37
CA LYS A 192 34.71 23.86 -20.44
C LYS A 192 34.60 22.91 -21.65
N ASN A 193 33.70 21.94 -21.60
CA ASN A 193 33.51 20.98 -22.67
C ASN A 193 32.64 21.62 -23.76
N GLU A 194 33.22 21.91 -24.94
CA GLU A 194 32.56 22.61 -26.06
C GLU A 194 31.31 21.87 -26.54
N HIS A 195 31.32 20.54 -26.58
CA HIS A 195 30.15 19.77 -26.99
C HIS A 195 28.97 19.92 -26.01
N ILE A 196 29.25 20.04 -24.72
CA ILE A 196 28.23 20.30 -23.69
C ILE A 196 27.79 21.76 -23.78
N LEU A 197 28.72 22.68 -23.97
CA LEU A 197 28.43 24.10 -24.14
C LEU A 197 27.51 24.36 -25.31
N ASP A 198 27.74 23.71 -26.46
CA ASP A 198 26.88 23.84 -27.63
C ASP A 198 25.45 23.35 -27.34
N GLN A 199 25.30 22.22 -26.63
CA GLN A 199 23.99 21.75 -26.26
C GLN A 199 23.30 22.71 -25.27
N LEU A 200 24.05 23.29 -24.35
CA LEU A 200 23.53 24.31 -23.40
C LEU A 200 23.12 25.60 -24.10
N ARG A 201 23.93 26.10 -25.05
CA ARG A 201 23.61 27.27 -25.89
C ARG A 201 22.31 27.02 -26.67
N GLN A 202 22.21 25.88 -27.35
CA GLN A 202 21.00 25.49 -28.07
C GLN A 202 19.76 25.40 -27.14
N LEU A 203 19.93 24.95 -25.90
CA LEU A 203 18.84 24.88 -24.95
C LEU A 203 18.39 26.26 -24.47
N VAL A 204 19.32 27.20 -24.35
CA VAL A 204 19.04 28.61 -24.00
C VAL A 204 18.34 29.34 -25.12
N GLU A 205 18.80 29.11 -26.37
CA GLU A 205 18.24 29.72 -27.60
C GLU A 205 16.88 29.16 -27.97
N HIS A 206 16.64 27.85 -27.67
CA HIS A 206 15.43 27.11 -28.03
C HIS A 206 14.83 26.38 -26.82
N PRO A 207 14.28 27.09 -25.85
CA PRO A 207 13.73 26.49 -24.63
C PRO A 207 12.49 25.62 -24.87
N GLU A 208 11.84 25.74 -26.03
CA GLU A 208 10.66 24.97 -26.44
C GLU A 208 11.00 23.57 -26.96
N ARG A 209 12.25 23.24 -27.22
CA ARG A 209 12.63 21.92 -27.76
C ARG A 209 12.10 20.79 -26.86
N PRO A 210 11.49 19.76 -27.49
CA PRO A 210 11.04 18.60 -26.74
C PRO A 210 12.23 17.87 -26.09
N TYR A 211 11.96 17.28 -24.94
CA TYR A 211 12.94 16.56 -24.13
C TYR A 211 13.69 15.43 -24.87
N CYS A 212 13.06 14.79 -25.86
CA CYS A 212 13.55 13.55 -26.48
C CYS A 212 14.86 13.74 -27.24
N ILE A 213 15.98 13.51 -26.56
CA ILE A 213 17.23 13.16 -27.26
C ILE A 213 17.16 11.64 -27.52
N LYS A 214 16.92 11.27 -28.79
CA LYS A 214 16.96 9.86 -29.22
C LYS A 214 18.26 9.21 -28.74
N GLY A 215 18.19 8.09 -28.03
CA GLY A 215 19.34 7.28 -27.64
C GLY A 215 20.02 7.63 -26.30
N ALA A 216 19.70 8.74 -25.64
CA ALA A 216 20.31 9.08 -24.37
C ALA A 216 19.78 8.16 -23.26
N HIS A 217 20.62 7.23 -22.80
CA HIS A 217 20.52 6.53 -21.53
C HIS A 217 19.27 5.65 -21.28
N ARG A 218 18.80 4.88 -22.26
CA ARG A 218 17.84 3.80 -22.02
C ARG A 218 18.56 2.65 -21.35
N ARG A 219 18.42 2.53 -20.03
CA ARG A 219 18.73 1.26 -19.34
C ARG A 219 17.70 0.23 -19.78
N PHE A 220 18.14 -0.97 -20.12
CA PHE A 220 17.24 -2.08 -20.44
C PHE A 220 16.50 -2.51 -19.18
N PRO A 221 15.15 -2.51 -19.14
CA PRO A 221 14.40 -3.11 -18.04
C PRO A 221 14.83 -4.57 -17.84
N LEU A 222 14.91 -4.99 -16.57
CA LEU A 222 15.24 -6.38 -16.25
C LEU A 222 14.21 -7.34 -16.86
N SER A 223 12.91 -6.97 -16.85
CA SER A 223 11.84 -7.73 -17.49
C SER A 223 12.10 -7.96 -18.97
N THR A 224 12.45 -6.90 -19.70
CA THR A 224 12.75 -6.98 -21.13
C THR A 224 14.02 -7.79 -21.40
N TYR A 225 15.04 -7.71 -20.53
CA TYR A 225 16.24 -8.53 -20.63
C TYR A 225 15.90 -10.02 -20.48
N LEU A 226 15.15 -10.38 -19.43
CA LEU A 226 14.66 -11.74 -19.20
C LEU A 226 13.85 -12.26 -20.38
N LYS A 227 12.95 -11.44 -20.94
CA LYS A 227 12.15 -11.78 -22.12
C LYS A 227 12.99 -12.08 -23.34
N LYS A 228 14.03 -11.28 -23.59
CA LYS A 228 14.90 -11.47 -24.77
C LYS A 228 15.81 -12.69 -24.63
N LYS A 229 16.39 -12.92 -23.45
CA LYS A 229 17.44 -13.94 -23.29
C LYS A 229 16.91 -15.28 -22.77
N TYR A 230 15.86 -15.26 -21.92
CA TYR A 230 15.42 -16.44 -21.17
C TYR A 230 13.97 -16.86 -21.40
N ARG A 231 13.34 -16.36 -22.47
CA ARG A 231 11.99 -16.80 -22.88
C ARG A 231 11.94 -18.32 -23.03
N GLY A 232 10.90 -18.95 -22.48
CA GLY A 232 10.69 -20.40 -22.52
C GLY A 232 11.53 -21.22 -21.53
N ARG A 233 12.43 -20.58 -20.78
CA ARG A 233 13.31 -21.23 -19.80
C ARG A 233 12.90 -20.96 -18.34
N ILE A 234 11.86 -20.13 -18.12
CA ILE A 234 11.38 -19.75 -16.80
C ILE A 234 10.28 -20.72 -16.38
N GLY A 235 10.44 -21.35 -15.23
CA GLY A 235 9.47 -22.28 -14.66
C GLY A 235 8.27 -21.57 -14.07
N SER A 236 8.43 -20.98 -12.90
CA SER A 236 7.38 -20.26 -12.18
C SER A 236 7.73 -18.78 -12.01
N PHE A 237 6.71 -17.92 -12.07
CA PHE A 237 6.80 -16.52 -11.69
C PHE A 237 5.83 -16.25 -10.54
N LEU A 238 6.38 -15.83 -9.40
CA LEU A 238 5.66 -15.44 -8.21
C LEU A 238 5.63 -13.92 -8.14
N CYS A 239 4.44 -13.35 -8.01
CA CYS A 239 4.25 -11.90 -7.97
C CYS A 239 3.55 -11.51 -6.67
N ASP A 240 4.31 -10.84 -5.79
CA ASP A 240 3.82 -10.38 -4.51
C ASP A 240 3.16 -8.99 -4.62
N GLU A 241 2.19 -8.71 -3.75
CA GLU A 241 1.40 -7.47 -3.71
C GLU A 241 0.82 -7.12 -5.10
N LEU A 242 0.09 -8.07 -5.67
CA LEU A 242 -0.43 -8.00 -7.04
C LEU A 242 -1.26 -6.72 -7.32
N HIS A 243 -1.92 -6.16 -6.30
CA HIS A 243 -2.68 -4.92 -6.38
C HIS A 243 -1.84 -3.69 -6.76
N GLU A 244 -0.52 -3.71 -6.54
CA GLU A 244 0.35 -2.60 -6.94
C GLU A 244 0.54 -2.48 -8.46
N TYR A 245 0.14 -3.51 -9.20
CA TYR A 245 0.22 -3.56 -10.68
C TYR A 245 -1.13 -3.29 -11.37
N ASN A 246 -2.09 -2.77 -10.64
CA ASN A 246 -3.43 -2.49 -11.12
C ASN A 246 -3.52 -1.24 -12.04
N ASN A 247 -2.53 -0.36 -12.00
CA ASN A 247 -2.52 0.88 -12.76
C ASN A 247 -1.87 0.70 -14.14
N ASP A 248 -2.14 1.64 -15.06
CA ASP A 248 -1.38 1.80 -16.30
C ASP A 248 0.02 2.35 -15.96
N SER A 249 0.94 1.45 -15.68
CA SER A 249 2.26 1.78 -15.16
C SER A 249 3.35 0.84 -15.71
N GLY A 250 4.57 1.36 -15.83
CA GLY A 250 5.72 0.56 -16.28
C GLY A 250 6.04 -0.63 -15.34
N GLN A 251 5.60 -0.62 -14.09
CA GLN A 251 5.72 -1.78 -13.20
C GLN A 251 4.72 -2.87 -13.60
N GLY A 252 3.49 -2.47 -13.93
CA GLY A 252 2.49 -3.38 -14.46
C GLY A 252 2.92 -4.00 -15.80
N ASP A 253 3.55 -3.21 -16.67
CA ASP A 253 4.07 -3.72 -17.94
C ASP A 253 5.22 -4.71 -17.74
N ALA A 254 6.12 -4.43 -16.81
CA ALA A 254 7.18 -5.37 -16.43
C ALA A 254 6.61 -6.68 -15.88
N MET A 255 5.57 -6.62 -15.04
CA MET A 255 4.86 -7.81 -14.55
C MET A 255 4.23 -8.60 -15.70
N ALA A 256 3.55 -7.93 -16.64
CA ALA A 256 2.94 -8.57 -17.82
C ALA A 256 3.99 -9.24 -18.72
N GLU A 257 5.15 -8.60 -18.94
CA GLU A 257 6.26 -9.19 -19.70
C GLU A 257 6.76 -10.48 -19.02
N LEU A 258 6.94 -10.47 -17.69
CA LEU A 258 7.41 -11.63 -16.93
C LEU A 258 6.36 -12.75 -16.88
N TYR A 259 5.09 -12.38 -16.75
CA TYR A 259 3.98 -13.34 -16.85
C TYR A 259 3.98 -14.06 -18.20
N GLY A 260 4.11 -13.30 -19.31
CA GLY A 260 4.06 -13.83 -20.66
C GLY A 260 5.23 -14.75 -21.05
N ILE A 261 6.33 -14.76 -20.29
CA ILE A 261 7.50 -15.61 -20.55
C ILE A 261 7.62 -16.78 -19.56
N SER A 262 6.79 -16.81 -18.54
CA SER A 262 6.81 -17.83 -17.50
C SER A 262 5.79 -18.95 -17.78
N ARG A 263 6.17 -20.18 -17.46
CA ARG A 263 5.27 -21.33 -17.69
C ARG A 263 4.11 -21.38 -16.71
N LYS A 264 4.35 -20.90 -15.48
CA LYS A 264 3.39 -20.86 -14.38
C LYS A 264 3.45 -19.51 -13.69
N PHE A 265 2.30 -19.04 -13.22
CA PHE A 265 2.17 -17.77 -12.53
C PHE A 265 1.35 -17.95 -11.25
N ILE A 266 1.87 -17.40 -10.17
CA ILE A 266 1.19 -17.28 -8.89
C ILE A 266 1.25 -15.81 -8.48
N GLY A 267 0.10 -15.14 -8.55
CA GLY A 267 -0.06 -13.78 -8.04
C GLY A 267 -0.64 -13.81 -6.63
N MET A 268 -0.10 -12.99 -5.74
CA MET A 268 -0.59 -12.94 -4.36
C MET A 268 -0.80 -11.51 -3.88
N THR A 269 -1.83 -11.32 -3.10
CA THR A 269 -2.17 -10.03 -2.49
C THR A 269 -3.06 -10.21 -1.27
N ALA A 270 -3.07 -9.25 -0.38
CA ALA A 270 -4.06 -9.19 0.69
C ALA A 270 -5.40 -8.61 0.19
N THR A 271 -5.34 -7.71 -0.80
CA THR A 271 -6.51 -7.02 -1.35
C THR A 271 -6.32 -6.89 -2.85
N LEU A 272 -7.29 -7.36 -3.63
CA LEU A 272 -7.15 -7.38 -5.09
C LEU A 272 -7.61 -6.07 -5.74
N ILE A 273 -8.57 -5.40 -5.14
CA ILE A 273 -9.25 -4.24 -5.71
C ILE A 273 -9.06 -3.01 -4.82
N ASN A 274 -8.69 -1.90 -5.43
CA ASN A 274 -8.47 -0.60 -4.79
C ASN A 274 -9.77 0.24 -4.66
N GLY A 275 -10.92 -0.43 -4.68
CA GLY A 275 -12.22 0.22 -4.61
C GLY A 275 -12.75 0.78 -5.94
N TYR A 276 -11.98 0.77 -7.02
CA TYR A 276 -12.38 1.28 -8.34
C TYR A 276 -12.27 0.21 -9.42
N SER A 277 -13.23 0.16 -10.34
CA SER A 277 -13.20 -0.77 -11.48
C SER A 277 -12.02 -0.51 -12.42
N SER A 278 -11.64 0.75 -12.63
CA SER A 278 -10.46 1.11 -13.43
C SER A 278 -9.16 0.50 -12.90
N GLY A 279 -9.04 0.34 -11.58
CA GLY A 279 -7.87 -0.28 -10.96
C GLY A 279 -7.69 -1.73 -11.38
N ILE A 280 -8.74 -2.52 -11.43
CA ILE A 280 -8.63 -3.94 -11.81
C ILE A 280 -8.57 -4.16 -13.32
N PHE A 281 -9.07 -3.24 -14.14
CA PHE A 281 -9.09 -3.37 -15.60
C PHE A 281 -7.71 -3.68 -16.19
N HIS A 282 -6.70 -2.90 -15.83
CA HIS A 282 -5.35 -3.10 -16.34
C HIS A 282 -4.74 -4.41 -15.88
N LEU A 283 -5.02 -4.84 -14.66
CA LEU A 283 -4.57 -6.12 -14.16
C LEU A 283 -5.21 -7.28 -14.94
N LEU A 284 -6.54 -7.27 -15.11
CA LEU A 284 -7.26 -8.30 -15.85
C LEU A 284 -6.76 -8.40 -17.29
N TYR A 285 -6.51 -7.26 -17.92
CA TYR A 285 -5.99 -7.25 -19.29
C TYR A 285 -4.58 -7.84 -19.39
N ARG A 286 -3.78 -7.75 -18.32
CA ARG A 286 -2.43 -8.35 -18.26
C ARG A 286 -2.43 -9.85 -17.98
N ILE A 287 -3.38 -10.33 -17.19
CA ILE A 287 -3.39 -11.74 -16.73
C ILE A 287 -4.40 -12.62 -17.48
N VAL A 288 -5.54 -12.09 -17.89
CA VAL A 288 -6.62 -12.81 -18.59
C VAL A 288 -7.11 -12.09 -19.86
N PRO A 289 -6.21 -11.64 -20.75
CA PRO A 289 -6.57 -10.83 -21.92
C PRO A 289 -7.60 -11.54 -22.83
N GLY A 290 -7.52 -12.85 -22.94
CA GLY A 290 -8.46 -13.63 -23.75
C GLY A 290 -9.90 -13.62 -23.23
N LEU A 291 -10.10 -13.60 -21.89
CA LEU A 291 -11.43 -13.47 -21.29
C LEU A 291 -11.95 -12.04 -21.47
N MET A 292 -11.09 -11.03 -21.32
CA MET A 292 -11.46 -9.64 -21.54
C MET A 292 -11.91 -9.39 -22.99
N GLN A 293 -11.20 -9.95 -23.96
CA GLN A 293 -11.58 -9.86 -25.38
C GLN A 293 -12.88 -10.59 -25.68
N LYS A 294 -13.11 -11.79 -25.12
CA LYS A 294 -14.38 -12.53 -25.25
C LYS A 294 -15.55 -11.76 -24.66
N ASP A 295 -15.33 -10.98 -23.62
CA ASP A 295 -16.31 -10.06 -23.00
C ASP A 295 -16.48 -8.74 -23.77
N GLY A 296 -15.89 -8.63 -24.96
CA GLY A 296 -16.00 -7.44 -25.82
C GLY A 296 -15.25 -6.22 -25.32
N LYS A 297 -14.31 -6.38 -24.38
CA LYS A 297 -13.49 -5.29 -23.87
C LYS A 297 -12.26 -5.07 -24.74
N SER A 298 -11.96 -3.82 -25.06
CA SER A 298 -10.73 -3.43 -25.75
C SER A 298 -9.75 -2.81 -24.76
N HIS A 299 -8.46 -3.07 -24.97
CA HIS A 299 -7.39 -2.48 -24.18
C HIS A 299 -7.43 -0.93 -24.18
N ASP A 300 -7.87 -0.34 -25.29
CA ASP A 300 -7.90 1.11 -25.47
C ASP A 300 -9.16 1.80 -24.90
N ALA A 301 -10.10 1.02 -24.37
CA ALA A 301 -11.40 1.52 -23.90
C ALA A 301 -11.71 1.12 -22.44
N PRO A 302 -10.90 1.54 -21.45
CA PRO A 302 -11.19 1.26 -20.04
C PRO A 302 -12.54 1.83 -19.59
N SER A 303 -12.99 2.93 -20.18
CA SER A 303 -14.27 3.55 -19.86
C SER A 303 -15.48 2.66 -20.15
N ARG A 304 -15.39 1.73 -21.10
CA ARG A 304 -16.44 0.73 -21.34
C ARG A 304 -16.53 -0.29 -20.21
N PHE A 305 -15.39 -0.70 -19.70
CA PHE A 305 -15.32 -1.60 -18.55
C PHE A 305 -15.88 -0.92 -17.31
N ASP A 306 -15.51 0.36 -17.11
CA ASP A 306 -16.01 1.15 -15.98
C ASP A 306 -17.52 1.38 -16.04
N ALA A 307 -18.06 1.59 -17.22
CA ALA A 307 -19.52 1.76 -17.41
C ALA A 307 -20.32 0.49 -17.12
N GLU A 308 -19.72 -0.70 -17.32
CA GLU A 308 -20.40 -1.98 -17.12
C GLU A 308 -20.17 -2.58 -15.74
N TYR A 309 -18.95 -2.47 -15.23
CA TYR A 309 -18.52 -3.11 -13.98
C TYR A 309 -18.20 -2.15 -12.85
N GLY A 310 -18.18 -0.85 -13.12
CA GLY A 310 -17.93 0.20 -12.14
C GLY A 310 -19.20 0.97 -11.79
N VAL A 311 -19.03 1.88 -10.87
CA VAL A 311 -20.04 2.89 -10.56
C VAL A 311 -19.63 4.20 -11.23
N VAL A 312 -20.44 4.68 -12.18
CA VAL A 312 -20.15 5.89 -12.96
C VAL A 312 -21.27 6.91 -12.80
N GLU A 313 -20.94 8.07 -12.25
CA GLU A 313 -21.83 9.22 -12.18
C GLU A 313 -21.71 10.04 -13.47
N ASN A 314 -22.83 10.25 -14.16
CA ASN A 314 -22.90 11.08 -15.35
C ASN A 314 -23.63 12.38 -15.04
N THR A 315 -22.91 13.50 -15.05
CA THR A 315 -23.47 14.83 -14.88
C THR A 315 -23.66 15.48 -16.25
N TYR A 316 -24.90 15.91 -16.55
CA TYR A 316 -25.23 16.61 -17.78
C TYR A 316 -25.41 18.09 -17.46
N GLU A 317 -24.56 18.96 -18.01
CA GLU A 317 -24.84 20.42 -18.03
C GLU A 317 -25.72 20.71 -19.25
N ILE A 318 -26.99 21.03 -18.99
CA ILE A 318 -27.92 21.53 -20.01
C ILE A 318 -27.72 23.03 -20.02
N THR A 319 -27.08 23.57 -21.06
CA THR A 319 -27.11 25.02 -21.31
C THR A 319 -28.42 25.32 -21.94
N ASP A 320 -29.26 26.15 -21.29
CA ASP A 320 -30.47 26.74 -21.90
C ASP A 320 -30.02 27.47 -23.16
N ALA A 321 -30.42 26.94 -24.31
CA ALA A 321 -30.23 27.62 -25.58
C ALA A 321 -31.11 28.88 -25.55
N ASP A 322 -30.51 30.02 -25.81
CA ASP A 322 -31.22 31.26 -26.05
C ASP A 322 -32.44 31.01 -26.91
N TYR A 323 -33.59 31.50 -26.48
CA TYR A 323 -34.94 31.25 -27.00
C TYR A 323 -35.13 31.61 -28.49
N ASN A 324 -34.08 32.04 -29.20
CA ASN A 324 -34.12 32.56 -30.57
C ASN A 324 -33.21 31.87 -31.59
N SER A 325 -32.68 30.68 -31.33
CA SER A 325 -31.90 29.98 -32.37
C SER A 325 -32.56 28.69 -32.83
N ASN A 326 -32.93 28.62 -34.10
CA ASN A 326 -33.36 27.42 -34.83
C ASN A 326 -32.30 26.31 -34.93
N ARG A 327 -31.35 26.20 -33.97
CA ARG A 327 -30.32 25.17 -33.96
C ARG A 327 -30.72 24.01 -33.05
N ARG A 328 -31.10 22.91 -33.69
CA ARG A 328 -31.43 21.60 -33.11
C ARG A 328 -30.28 20.90 -32.38
N SER A 329 -29.50 21.57 -31.59
CA SER A 329 -28.52 20.85 -30.72
C SER A 329 -28.21 21.67 -29.48
N ALA A 330 -28.97 21.40 -28.42
CA ALA A 330 -28.48 21.67 -27.08
C ALA A 330 -27.21 20.84 -26.89
N LYS A 331 -26.03 21.49 -26.86
CA LYS A 331 -24.76 20.82 -26.53
C LYS A 331 -24.79 20.52 -25.05
N SER A 332 -25.31 19.34 -24.68
CA SER A 332 -25.15 18.82 -23.33
C SER A 332 -23.70 18.45 -23.14
N LYS A 333 -23.01 19.09 -22.22
CA LYS A 333 -21.65 18.74 -21.83
C LYS A 333 -21.74 17.62 -20.80
N LYS A 334 -21.55 16.38 -21.25
CA LYS A 334 -21.51 15.20 -20.39
C LYS A 334 -20.17 15.17 -19.64
N ARG A 335 -20.21 15.20 -18.31
CA ARG A 335 -19.07 14.88 -17.45
C ARG A 335 -19.31 13.53 -16.81
N SER A 336 -18.47 12.57 -17.09
CA SER A 336 -18.50 11.25 -16.43
C SER A 336 -17.46 11.22 -15.33
N ARG A 337 -17.85 10.77 -14.15
CA ARG A 337 -16.99 10.57 -13.00
C ARG A 337 -17.14 9.16 -12.50
N GLN A 338 -16.01 8.49 -12.25
CA GLN A 338 -16.00 7.18 -11.63
C GLN A 338 -16.13 7.33 -10.11
N LEU A 339 -17.01 6.55 -9.51
CA LEU A 339 -17.17 6.41 -8.07
C LEU A 339 -16.57 5.08 -7.61
N PRO A 340 -16.20 4.95 -6.33
CA PRO A 340 -15.81 3.67 -5.76
C PRO A 340 -16.93 2.64 -5.91
N GLY A 341 -16.56 1.44 -6.32
CA GLY A 341 -17.46 0.32 -6.51
C GLY A 341 -17.04 -0.54 -7.69
N VAL A 342 -17.17 -1.86 -7.54
CA VAL A 342 -16.90 -2.86 -8.58
C VAL A 342 -17.99 -3.92 -8.51
N SER A 343 -18.60 -4.22 -9.64
CA SER A 343 -19.61 -5.27 -9.74
C SER A 343 -19.04 -6.64 -9.35
N PRO A 344 -19.74 -7.43 -8.52
CA PRO A 344 -19.36 -8.82 -8.21
C PRO A 344 -19.21 -9.70 -9.46
N LEU A 345 -19.83 -9.32 -10.59
CA LEU A 345 -19.68 -10.02 -11.85
C LEU A 345 -18.26 -10.05 -12.38
N VAL A 346 -17.40 -9.11 -11.99
CA VAL A 346 -15.97 -9.14 -12.31
C VAL A 346 -15.31 -10.41 -11.74
N PHE A 347 -15.65 -10.76 -10.50
CA PHE A 347 -15.16 -11.97 -9.87
C PHE A 347 -15.62 -13.23 -10.58
N SER A 348 -16.92 -13.37 -10.77
CA SER A 348 -17.49 -14.57 -11.37
C SER A 348 -17.03 -14.79 -12.81
N ARG A 349 -16.84 -13.71 -13.59
CA ARG A 349 -16.45 -13.82 -15.01
C ARG A 349 -14.95 -14.01 -15.24
N PHE A 350 -14.10 -13.38 -14.42
CA PHE A 350 -12.67 -13.28 -14.74
C PHE A 350 -11.75 -13.97 -13.73
N LEU A 351 -12.18 -14.13 -12.49
CA LEU A 351 -11.28 -14.46 -11.39
C LEU A 351 -11.64 -15.75 -10.65
N LEU A 352 -12.92 -16.14 -10.61
CA LEU A 352 -13.41 -17.25 -9.79
C LEU A 352 -12.64 -18.56 -10.03
N GLU A 353 -12.38 -18.91 -11.29
CA GLU A 353 -11.71 -20.16 -11.64
C GLU A 353 -10.23 -20.23 -11.28
N CYS A 354 -9.60 -19.08 -10.98
CA CYS A 354 -8.16 -19.02 -10.77
C CYS A 354 -7.77 -18.39 -9.43
N THR A 355 -8.74 -18.02 -8.57
CA THR A 355 -8.48 -17.31 -7.32
C THR A 355 -8.84 -18.17 -6.11
N ALA A 356 -7.89 -18.35 -5.21
CA ALA A 356 -8.10 -18.89 -3.88
C ALA A 356 -8.18 -17.76 -2.87
N PHE A 357 -9.25 -17.72 -2.07
CA PHE A 357 -9.43 -16.80 -0.96
C PHE A 357 -9.08 -17.51 0.34
N LEU A 358 -8.31 -16.84 1.18
CA LEU A 358 -7.88 -17.35 2.48
C LEU A 358 -8.05 -16.25 3.53
N SER A 359 -8.97 -16.44 4.45
CA SER A 359 -9.02 -15.61 5.65
C SER A 359 -8.09 -16.20 6.73
N LEU A 360 -7.67 -15.35 7.67
CA LEU A 360 -6.91 -15.85 8.83
C LEU A 360 -7.79 -16.72 9.72
N SER A 361 -9.10 -16.46 9.77
CA SER A 361 -10.07 -17.27 10.50
C SER A 361 -10.16 -18.70 9.98
N ASP A 362 -9.96 -18.93 8.68
CA ASP A 362 -9.97 -20.27 8.09
C ASP A 362 -8.71 -21.07 8.45
N MET A 363 -7.62 -20.39 8.82
CA MET A 363 -6.31 -21.01 8.99
C MET A 363 -5.94 -21.39 10.42
N GLY A 364 -6.64 -20.88 11.44
CA GLY A 364 -6.14 -21.07 12.79
C GLY A 364 -7.13 -21.05 13.92
N LYS A 365 -7.07 -22.09 14.74
CA LYS A 365 -7.74 -22.16 16.04
C LYS A 365 -7.07 -21.26 17.10
N ASP A 366 -5.89 -20.70 16.83
CA ASP A 366 -5.00 -20.04 17.81
C ASP A 366 -4.73 -18.55 17.53
N LEU A 367 -5.57 -17.90 16.71
CA LEU A 367 -5.48 -16.45 16.54
C LEU A 367 -5.89 -15.71 17.81
N PRO A 368 -5.20 -14.62 18.18
CA PRO A 368 -5.65 -13.74 19.26
C PRO A 368 -6.98 -13.06 18.90
N ASP A 369 -7.72 -12.64 19.90
CA ASP A 369 -8.85 -11.74 19.69
C ASP A 369 -8.34 -10.42 19.11
N TYR A 370 -9.13 -9.80 18.22
CA TYR A 370 -8.79 -8.56 17.57
C TYR A 370 -9.91 -7.55 17.69
N GLU A 371 -9.58 -6.37 18.18
CA GLU A 371 -10.56 -5.32 18.36
C GLU A 371 -10.01 -3.97 17.92
N GLU A 372 -10.80 -3.25 17.13
CA GLU A 372 -10.55 -1.86 16.74
C GLU A 372 -11.47 -0.95 17.56
N ILE A 373 -10.86 -0.07 18.37
CA ILE A 373 -11.54 0.73 19.39
C ILE A 373 -11.44 2.21 19.01
N PRO A 374 -12.47 2.79 18.37
CA PRO A 374 -12.53 4.22 18.11
C PRO A 374 -12.79 4.99 19.41
N ILE A 375 -11.97 5.99 19.68
CA ILE A 375 -12.08 6.85 20.85
C ILE A 375 -12.35 8.29 20.41
N PRO A 376 -13.60 8.76 20.50
CA PRO A 376 -13.94 10.15 20.28
C PRO A 376 -13.46 11.00 21.47
N LEU A 377 -12.85 12.13 21.17
CA LEU A 377 -12.37 13.11 22.13
C LEU A 377 -12.99 14.47 21.82
N THR A 378 -13.14 15.30 22.85
CA THR A 378 -13.63 16.67 22.73
C THR A 378 -12.46 17.64 22.72
N MET A 379 -12.45 18.57 21.80
CA MET A 379 -11.46 19.65 21.80
C MET A 379 -11.73 20.64 22.95
N PRO A 380 -10.67 21.26 23.50
CA PRO A 380 -10.83 22.44 24.35
C PRO A 380 -11.57 23.56 23.61
N LYS A 381 -12.51 24.23 24.27
CA LYS A 381 -13.35 25.25 23.66
C LYS A 381 -12.60 26.31 22.82
N PRO A 382 -11.49 26.88 23.30
CA PRO A 382 -10.76 27.87 22.49
C PRO A 382 -10.26 27.30 21.17
N ILE A 383 -9.74 26.06 21.18
CA ILE A 383 -9.25 25.39 19.97
C ILE A 383 -10.42 25.03 19.03
N GLU A 384 -11.56 24.64 19.60
CA GLU A 384 -12.78 24.36 18.82
C GLU A 384 -13.32 25.60 18.11
N GLU A 385 -13.31 26.74 18.79
CA GLU A 385 -13.77 28.01 18.20
C GLU A 385 -12.85 28.47 17.06
N ALA A 386 -11.56 28.42 17.26
CA ALA A 386 -10.56 28.73 16.22
C ALA A 386 -10.65 27.74 15.04
N TYR A 387 -10.86 26.45 15.31
CA TYR A 387 -11.10 25.43 14.26
C TYR A 387 -12.32 25.76 13.43
N LYS A 388 -13.46 26.10 14.05
CA LYS A 388 -14.70 26.45 13.35
C LYS A 388 -14.57 27.74 12.53
N GLU A 389 -13.75 28.66 12.96
CA GLU A 389 -13.47 29.87 12.20
C GLU A 389 -12.68 29.56 10.93
N VAL A 390 -11.59 28.79 11.05
CA VAL A 390 -10.82 28.29 9.90
C VAL A 390 -11.73 27.53 8.94
N GLU A 391 -12.59 26.63 9.42
CA GLU A 391 -13.54 25.90 8.60
C GLU A 391 -14.51 26.83 7.86
N ARG A 392 -15.02 27.86 8.51
CA ARG A 392 -15.97 28.82 7.94
C ARG A 392 -15.35 29.65 6.82
N GLU A 393 -14.17 30.22 7.05
CA GLU A 393 -13.47 31.04 6.06
C GLU A 393 -13.20 30.26 4.78
N LEU A 394 -12.76 29.07 4.95
CA LEU A 394 -12.38 28.21 3.86
C LEU A 394 -13.61 27.66 3.12
N THR A 395 -14.68 27.31 3.81
CA THR A 395 -15.94 26.92 3.18
C THR A 395 -16.49 28.07 2.31
N SER A 396 -16.30 29.31 2.76
CA SER A 396 -16.68 30.51 1.98
C SER A 396 -15.94 30.56 0.63
N VAL A 397 -14.62 30.35 0.62
CA VAL A 397 -13.83 30.34 -0.63
C VAL A 397 -14.22 29.18 -1.54
N LEU A 398 -14.45 27.98 -0.96
CA LEU A 398 -14.86 26.81 -1.74
C LEU A 398 -16.22 27.01 -2.45
N ARG A 399 -17.13 27.77 -1.82
CA ARG A 399 -18.45 28.10 -2.42
C ARG A 399 -18.35 29.17 -3.51
N ASN A 400 -17.50 30.17 -3.30
CA ASN A 400 -17.47 31.38 -4.12
C ASN A 400 -16.49 31.31 -5.31
N ASP A 401 -15.41 30.54 -5.21
CA ASP A 401 -14.41 30.38 -6.29
C ASP A 401 -14.07 28.92 -6.59
N ARG A 402 -14.79 28.32 -7.54
CA ARG A 402 -14.56 26.94 -7.99
C ARG A 402 -13.16 26.69 -8.57
N LYS A 403 -12.51 27.71 -9.15
CA LYS A 403 -11.16 27.52 -9.73
C LYS A 403 -10.09 27.49 -8.66
N ALA A 404 -10.21 28.33 -7.66
CA ALA A 404 -9.35 28.31 -6.49
C ALA A 404 -9.60 27.04 -5.64
N ALA A 405 -10.86 26.69 -5.42
CA ALA A 405 -11.29 25.54 -4.62
C ALA A 405 -10.54 24.25 -4.99
N ASN A 406 -10.48 23.89 -6.27
CA ASN A 406 -9.78 22.67 -6.72
C ASN A 406 -8.28 22.65 -6.44
N LYS A 407 -7.65 23.83 -6.35
CA LYS A 407 -6.20 23.96 -6.11
C LYS A 407 -5.84 23.95 -4.63
N ILE A 408 -6.72 24.47 -3.77
CA ILE A 408 -6.50 24.57 -2.33
C ILE A 408 -7.11 23.43 -1.53
N LEU A 409 -8.00 22.63 -2.13
CA LEU A 409 -8.76 21.60 -1.44
C LEU A 409 -7.86 20.62 -0.65
N SER A 410 -6.73 20.21 -1.23
CA SER A 410 -5.81 19.29 -0.55
C SER A 410 -5.11 19.94 0.64
N ALA A 411 -4.61 21.18 0.49
CA ALA A 411 -3.97 21.91 1.59
C ALA A 411 -4.95 22.17 2.74
N TYR A 412 -6.19 22.41 2.38
CA TYR A 412 -7.30 22.64 3.23
C TYR A 412 -7.73 21.44 4.07
N LEU A 413 -7.96 20.30 3.41
CA LEU A 413 -8.27 19.05 4.11
C LEU A 413 -7.14 18.66 5.07
N ASN A 414 -5.89 18.89 4.65
CA ASN A 414 -4.73 18.66 5.50
C ASN A 414 -4.75 19.58 6.73
N LEU A 415 -5.00 20.87 6.56
CA LEU A 415 -5.05 21.82 7.69
C LEU A 415 -6.14 21.42 8.68
N LEU A 416 -7.37 21.20 8.23
CA LEU A 416 -8.48 20.79 9.12
C LEU A 416 -8.27 19.43 9.81
N THR A 417 -7.43 18.57 9.25
CA THR A 417 -7.09 17.30 9.90
C THR A 417 -5.97 17.46 10.92
N VAL A 418 -5.00 18.35 10.65
CA VAL A 418 -3.79 18.53 11.47
C VAL A 418 -4.01 19.51 12.63
N TYR A 419 -4.74 20.60 12.39
CA TYR A 419 -4.92 21.68 13.37
C TYR A 419 -5.43 21.20 14.74
N PRO A 420 -6.38 20.25 14.85
CA PRO A 420 -6.78 19.71 16.14
C PRO A 420 -5.66 19.01 16.92
N ASP A 421 -4.67 18.43 16.22
CA ASP A 421 -3.54 17.73 16.82
C ASP A 421 -2.35 18.65 17.12
N GLN A 422 -2.24 19.77 16.41
CA GLN A 422 -1.22 20.80 16.60
C GLN A 422 -1.83 22.18 16.31
N PRO A 423 -2.51 22.81 17.28
CA PRO A 423 -3.14 24.12 17.10
C PRO A 423 -2.15 25.28 17.27
N TYR A 424 -0.97 25.15 16.65
CA TYR A 424 0.10 26.16 16.63
C TYR A 424 1.03 25.94 15.43
N ASP A 425 1.75 26.96 15.03
CA ASP A 425 2.72 26.95 13.92
C ASP A 425 2.14 26.39 12.60
N GLN A 426 0.87 26.60 12.34
CA GLN A 426 0.24 26.14 11.11
C GLN A 426 0.49 27.13 9.96
N PRO A 427 0.74 26.61 8.73
CA PRO A 427 0.97 27.47 7.58
C PRO A 427 -0.30 28.22 7.16
N GLU A 428 -0.13 29.47 6.75
CA GLU A 428 -1.21 30.24 6.11
C GLU A 428 -1.63 29.59 4.77
N ILE A 429 -2.91 29.59 4.47
CA ILE A 429 -3.43 29.21 3.16
C ILE A 429 -3.57 30.44 2.29
N ILE A 430 -2.90 30.41 1.15
CA ILE A 430 -2.83 31.49 0.19
C ILE A 430 -3.70 31.17 -1.03
N HIS A 431 -4.45 32.16 -1.48
CA HIS A 431 -5.25 32.03 -2.68
C HIS A 431 -4.36 31.86 -3.92
N PRO A 432 -4.52 30.77 -4.71
CA PRO A 432 -3.58 30.38 -5.75
C PRO A 432 -3.56 31.30 -6.98
N ILE A 433 -4.53 32.21 -7.11
CA ILE A 433 -4.66 33.14 -8.24
C ILE A 433 -4.31 34.56 -7.79
N SER A 434 -4.93 35.06 -6.71
CA SER A 434 -4.71 36.45 -6.25
C SER A 434 -3.46 36.60 -5.38
N GLY A 435 -2.97 35.54 -4.76
CA GLY A 435 -1.85 35.59 -3.83
C GLY A 435 -2.18 36.16 -2.45
N CYS A 436 -3.44 36.48 -2.19
CA CYS A 436 -3.89 36.95 -0.88
C CYS A 436 -4.00 35.79 0.11
N THR A 437 -3.73 36.05 1.39
CA THR A 437 -3.98 35.08 2.45
C THR A 437 -5.49 34.86 2.58
N ILE A 438 -5.92 33.60 2.51
CA ILE A 438 -7.32 33.18 2.73
C ILE A 438 -7.53 33.06 4.23
N VAL A 439 -6.69 32.27 4.89
CA VAL A 439 -6.76 32.06 6.33
C VAL A 439 -5.35 31.87 6.89
N LYS A 440 -5.11 32.42 8.05
CA LYS A 440 -3.97 32.16 8.90
C LYS A 440 -4.51 31.61 10.22
N PRO A 441 -4.35 30.30 10.50
CA PRO A 441 -4.83 29.74 11.75
C PRO A 441 -4.17 30.43 12.94
N GLU A 442 -4.96 30.70 13.97
CA GLU A 442 -4.44 31.22 15.23
C GLU A 442 -3.73 30.13 16.03
N ASP A 443 -2.67 30.56 16.76
CA ASP A 443 -1.97 29.68 17.69
C ASP A 443 -2.73 29.65 19.01
N MET A 444 -3.44 28.56 19.26
CA MET A 444 -4.29 28.36 20.47
C MET A 444 -3.61 27.51 21.54
N ALA A 445 -2.41 27.05 21.30
CA ALA A 445 -1.55 26.30 22.22
C ALA A 445 -0.10 26.49 21.82
N ASP A 446 0.81 25.85 22.53
CA ASP A 446 2.23 25.75 22.21
C ASP A 446 2.73 24.29 22.32
N PHE A 447 4.00 24.10 22.08
CA PHE A 447 4.63 22.77 22.17
C PHE A 447 4.54 22.15 23.57
N GLN A 448 4.45 22.96 24.64
CA GLN A 448 4.39 22.51 26.04
C GLN A 448 2.96 22.16 26.48
N THR A 449 1.96 22.68 25.80
CA THR A 449 0.56 22.47 26.15
C THR A 449 0.14 21.05 25.86
N VAL A 450 -0.19 20.27 26.88
CA VAL A 450 -0.68 18.90 26.71
C VAL A 450 -2.14 18.92 26.26
N LEU A 451 -2.45 18.25 25.17
CA LEU A 451 -3.76 18.20 24.57
C LEU A 451 -4.53 16.93 25.03
N PRO A 452 -5.87 16.93 25.02
CA PRO A 452 -6.67 15.77 25.47
C PRO A 452 -6.33 14.46 24.77
N LYS A 453 -5.90 14.51 23.50
CA LYS A 453 -5.47 13.35 22.75
C LYS A 453 -4.14 12.79 23.26
N GLU A 454 -3.23 13.66 23.66
CA GLU A 454 -1.95 13.29 24.26
C GLU A 454 -2.14 12.71 25.66
N GLU A 455 -3.02 13.31 26.47
CA GLU A 455 -3.40 12.74 27.78
C GLU A 455 -3.98 11.33 27.63
N LYS A 456 -4.85 11.12 26.63
CA LYS A 456 -5.43 9.81 26.35
C LYS A 456 -4.39 8.78 25.91
N VAL A 457 -3.39 9.18 25.13
CA VAL A 457 -2.25 8.32 24.79
C VAL A 457 -1.49 7.93 26.06
N LEU A 458 -1.16 8.90 26.93
CA LEU A 458 -0.46 8.62 28.20
C LEU A 458 -1.24 7.66 29.09
N GLU A 459 -2.57 7.84 29.22
CA GLU A 459 -3.46 6.95 29.97
C GLU A 459 -3.38 5.50 29.43
N ILE A 460 -3.57 5.32 28.12
CA ILE A 460 -3.54 3.99 27.50
C ILE A 460 -2.14 3.37 27.64
N VAL A 461 -1.09 4.12 27.34
CA VAL A 461 0.28 3.60 27.41
C VAL A 461 0.67 3.19 28.81
N ARG A 462 0.36 4.02 29.83
CA ARG A 462 0.62 3.65 31.26
C ARG A 462 -0.06 2.33 31.64
N ALA A 463 -1.34 2.19 31.31
CA ALA A 463 -2.10 0.97 31.62
C ALA A 463 -1.48 -0.26 30.93
N LYS A 464 -1.10 -0.13 29.67
CA LYS A 464 -0.54 -1.23 28.89
C LYS A 464 0.87 -1.61 29.31
N ILE A 465 1.73 -0.64 29.61
CA ILE A 465 3.07 -0.89 30.12
C ILE A 465 3.03 -1.53 31.53
N ALA A 466 2.10 -1.11 32.38
CA ALA A 466 1.87 -1.75 33.68
C ALA A 466 1.42 -3.22 33.54
N ALA A 467 0.71 -3.57 32.48
CA ALA A 467 0.35 -4.94 32.12
C ALA A 467 1.50 -5.72 31.44
N GLY A 468 2.68 -5.12 31.27
CA GLY A 468 3.83 -5.77 30.63
C GLY A 468 3.75 -5.80 29.10
N GLU A 469 2.81 -5.08 28.50
CA GLU A 469 2.62 -5.01 27.06
C GLU A 469 3.54 -3.95 26.42
N ARG A 470 3.77 -4.06 25.12
CA ARG A 470 4.46 -3.05 24.31
C ARG A 470 3.47 -2.35 23.40
N VAL A 471 3.68 -1.05 23.20
CA VAL A 471 2.77 -0.20 22.44
C VAL A 471 3.46 0.37 21.19
N MET A 472 2.73 0.37 20.07
CA MET A 472 3.14 1.10 18.87
C MET A 472 2.17 2.25 18.62
N ILE A 473 2.71 3.46 18.43
CA ILE A 473 1.93 4.66 18.16
C ILE A 473 2.15 5.09 16.71
N TYR A 474 1.07 5.22 15.98
CA TYR A 474 1.06 5.65 14.59
C TYR A 474 0.68 7.13 14.47
N THR A 475 1.55 7.90 13.77
CA THR A 475 1.30 9.28 13.42
C THR A 475 1.43 9.44 11.91
N SER A 476 0.37 9.87 11.24
CA SER A 476 0.37 10.00 9.77
C SER A 476 1.12 11.24 9.29
N TRP A 477 1.21 12.27 10.11
CA TRP A 477 1.81 13.55 9.77
C TRP A 477 3.23 13.64 10.32
N THR A 478 4.22 13.70 9.43
CA THR A 478 5.64 13.79 9.81
C THR A 478 6.18 15.23 9.83
N ARG A 479 5.37 16.20 9.42
CA ARG A 479 5.71 17.63 9.43
C ARG A 479 5.39 18.33 10.75
N THR A 480 4.54 17.69 11.54
CA THR A 480 4.12 18.19 12.85
C THR A 480 5.15 17.79 13.89
N ASP A 481 5.20 18.55 14.96
CA ASP A 481 6.01 18.23 16.14
C ASP A 481 5.47 17.03 16.94
N THR A 482 4.35 16.47 16.53
CA THR A 482 3.62 15.41 17.23
C THR A 482 4.51 14.25 17.67
N GLN A 483 5.37 13.72 16.79
CA GLN A 483 6.25 12.61 17.16
C GLN A 483 7.26 12.99 18.25
N ARG A 484 7.84 14.19 18.15
CA ARG A 484 8.82 14.68 19.11
C ARG A 484 8.19 15.01 20.44
N LYS A 485 6.98 15.58 20.41
CA LYS A 485 6.21 15.91 21.60
C LYS A 485 5.78 14.65 22.35
N LEU A 486 5.19 13.67 21.68
CA LEU A 486 4.85 12.37 22.27
C LEU A 486 6.08 11.65 22.84
N LEU A 487 7.23 11.72 22.14
CA LEU A 487 8.49 11.17 22.64
C LEU A 487 8.91 11.82 23.96
N GLY A 488 8.82 13.16 24.03
CA GLY A 488 9.12 13.94 25.25
C GLY A 488 8.23 13.53 26.40
N LEU A 489 6.92 13.61 26.21
CA LEU A 489 5.91 13.28 27.24
C LEU A 489 6.07 11.85 27.76
N LEU A 490 6.27 10.85 26.90
CA LEU A 490 6.45 9.47 27.31
C LEU A 490 7.77 9.23 28.05
N ARG A 491 8.84 9.95 27.68
CA ARG A 491 10.13 9.87 28.39
C ARG A 491 10.11 10.55 29.76
N GLU A 492 9.38 11.63 29.89
CA GLU A 492 9.12 12.30 31.20
C GLU A 492 8.41 11.35 32.18
N GLU A 493 7.55 10.47 31.67
CA GLU A 493 6.93 9.39 32.42
C GLU A 493 7.87 8.17 32.68
N GLY A 494 9.14 8.27 32.32
CA GLY A 494 10.10 7.17 32.46
C GLY A 494 9.92 6.01 31.48
N ILE A 495 9.06 6.14 30.46
CA ILE A 495 8.76 5.10 29.48
C ILE A 495 9.81 5.11 28.38
N ARG A 496 10.48 3.97 28.16
CA ARG A 496 11.51 3.83 27.11
C ARG A 496 10.89 3.85 25.73
N THR A 497 10.96 5.02 25.10
CA THR A 497 10.30 5.32 23.82
C THR A 497 11.33 5.69 22.74
N GLU A 498 11.12 5.20 21.51
CA GLU A 498 11.93 5.50 20.33
C GLU A 498 11.07 5.84 19.11
N ILE A 499 11.65 6.60 18.16
CA ILE A 499 10.98 6.92 16.89
C ILE A 499 11.61 6.13 15.75
N LEU A 500 10.78 5.33 15.06
CA LEU A 500 11.16 4.72 13.77
C LEU A 500 10.90 5.72 12.66
N SER A 501 11.96 6.43 12.27
CA SER A 501 11.89 7.49 11.25
C SER A 501 11.75 6.91 9.83
N THR A 502 11.05 7.66 8.96
CA THR A 502 10.98 7.41 7.51
C THR A 502 12.36 7.49 6.82
N GLN A 503 13.35 8.14 7.43
CA GLN A 503 14.71 8.23 6.92
C GLN A 503 15.48 6.89 7.00
N ILE A 504 15.03 5.96 7.85
CA ILE A 504 15.62 4.63 7.91
C ILE A 504 15.21 3.86 6.66
N VAL A 505 16.21 3.45 5.88
CA VAL A 505 15.99 2.66 4.65
C VAL A 505 15.16 1.42 4.97
N PRO A 506 14.16 1.09 4.15
CA PRO A 506 13.22 0.00 4.42
C PRO A 506 13.89 -1.33 4.77
N GLU A 507 15.00 -1.67 4.11
CA GLU A 507 15.75 -2.92 4.31
C GLU A 507 16.43 -3.02 5.69
N LYS A 508 16.63 -1.88 6.37
CA LYS A 508 17.26 -1.82 7.70
C LYS A 508 16.27 -1.69 8.85
N ARG A 509 14.98 -1.54 8.58
CA ARG A 509 13.96 -1.31 9.61
C ARG A 509 13.77 -2.52 10.52
N GLU A 510 13.81 -3.74 9.97
CA GLU A 510 13.70 -4.98 10.74
C GLU A 510 14.85 -5.12 11.74
N ASP A 511 16.09 -4.90 11.28
CA ASP A 511 17.30 -4.93 12.14
C ASP A 511 17.27 -3.82 13.20
N TRP A 512 16.83 -2.63 12.82
CA TRP A 512 16.68 -1.50 13.74
C TRP A 512 15.68 -1.82 14.85
N LEU A 513 14.50 -2.34 14.48
CA LEU A 513 13.44 -2.70 15.43
C LEU A 513 13.93 -3.79 16.40
N SER A 514 14.56 -4.85 15.89
CA SER A 514 15.11 -5.93 16.69
C SER A 514 16.11 -5.42 17.74
N LYS A 515 17.03 -4.53 17.35
CA LYS A 515 18.01 -3.93 18.25
C LYS A 515 17.34 -3.09 19.35
N ARG A 516 16.30 -2.31 19.01
CA ARG A 516 15.59 -1.48 20.00
C ARG A 516 14.77 -2.34 20.97
N LEU A 517 14.12 -3.36 20.47
CA LEU A 517 13.38 -4.32 21.33
C LEU A 517 14.30 -5.05 22.30
N SER A 518 15.50 -5.47 21.83
CA SER A 518 16.51 -6.10 22.69
C SER A 518 17.09 -5.14 23.73
N ALA A 519 17.13 -3.84 23.42
CA ALA A 519 17.52 -2.80 24.39
C ALA A 519 16.41 -2.45 25.39
N GLY A 520 15.24 -3.12 25.30
CA GLY A 520 14.11 -2.96 26.22
C GLY A 520 13.21 -1.78 25.92
N THR A 521 13.13 -1.32 24.68
CA THR A 521 12.16 -0.29 24.26
C THR A 521 10.74 -0.79 24.45
N GLN A 522 9.89 0.02 25.07
CA GLN A 522 8.51 -0.29 25.42
C GLN A 522 7.51 0.31 24.42
N VAL A 523 7.83 1.50 23.90
CA VAL A 523 6.99 2.21 22.94
C VAL A 523 7.78 2.60 21.69
N ILE A 524 7.19 2.37 20.53
CA ILE A 524 7.71 2.85 19.24
C ILE A 524 6.70 3.79 18.63
N ILE A 525 7.14 4.99 18.26
CA ILE A 525 6.36 5.96 17.50
C ILE A 525 6.81 5.90 16.05
N THR A 526 5.88 5.82 15.10
CA THR A 526 6.24 5.73 13.68
C THR A 526 5.13 6.20 12.75
N ASN A 527 5.46 6.42 11.48
CA ASN A 527 4.46 6.59 10.43
C ASN A 527 3.95 5.22 9.99
N PRO A 528 2.63 5.01 9.81
CA PRO A 528 2.06 3.72 9.37
C PRO A 528 2.71 3.18 8.10
N LYS A 529 3.10 4.05 7.16
CA LYS A 529 3.83 3.67 5.94
C LYS A 529 5.18 3.01 6.17
N CYS A 530 5.79 3.20 7.36
CA CYS A 530 7.06 2.55 7.68
C CYS A 530 6.89 1.06 7.96
N VAL A 531 5.70 0.64 8.36
CA VAL A 531 5.40 -0.71 8.83
C VAL A 531 4.34 -1.42 7.99
N GLU A 532 3.65 -0.73 7.07
CA GLU A 532 2.57 -1.31 6.24
C GLU A 532 3.02 -2.54 5.45
N THR A 533 4.31 -2.65 5.16
CA THR A 533 4.86 -3.76 4.40
C THR A 533 6.07 -4.39 5.08
N GLY A 534 6.09 -5.72 5.16
CA GLY A 534 7.28 -6.55 5.44
C GLY A 534 7.73 -6.69 6.88
N LEU A 535 7.36 -5.82 7.82
CA LEU A 535 7.76 -5.92 9.22
C LEU A 535 6.84 -6.85 10.01
N ASP A 536 7.43 -7.63 10.90
CA ASP A 536 6.72 -8.44 11.87
C ASP A 536 6.65 -7.70 13.21
N LEU A 537 5.42 -7.41 13.66
CA LEU A 537 5.16 -6.61 14.86
C LEU A 537 4.58 -7.43 16.02
N ASN A 538 4.91 -8.73 16.10
CA ASN A 538 4.39 -9.62 17.14
C ASN A 538 4.72 -9.19 18.57
N ALA A 539 5.76 -8.36 18.73
CA ALA A 539 6.13 -7.81 20.03
C ALA A 539 5.15 -6.76 20.57
N PHE A 540 4.27 -6.22 19.72
CA PHE A 540 3.32 -5.16 20.08
C PHE A 540 1.90 -5.71 20.06
N THR A 541 1.24 -5.70 21.18
CA THR A 541 -0.15 -6.16 21.33
C THR A 541 -1.14 -5.01 21.30
N THR A 542 -0.64 -3.80 21.50
CA THR A 542 -1.43 -2.56 21.51
C THR A 542 -0.89 -1.61 20.43
N LEU A 543 -1.79 -1.19 19.55
CA LEU A 543 -1.53 -0.22 18.50
C LEU A 543 -2.39 1.02 18.71
N ILE A 544 -1.83 2.22 18.63
CA ILE A 544 -2.55 3.48 18.79
C ILE A 544 -2.39 4.31 17.52
N PHE A 545 -3.48 4.55 16.81
CA PHE A 545 -3.52 5.54 15.75
C PHE A 545 -3.83 6.92 16.36
N TYR A 546 -2.77 7.69 16.60
CA TYR A 546 -2.88 9.06 17.07
C TYR A 546 -3.47 9.96 16.00
N SER A 547 -2.95 9.83 14.77
CA SER A 547 -3.51 10.49 13.60
C SER A 547 -3.64 9.49 12.45
N MET A 548 -4.73 9.58 11.70
CA MET A 548 -5.01 8.71 10.58
C MET A 548 -4.85 9.44 9.25
N GLY A 549 -4.28 8.71 8.27
CA GLY A 549 -4.32 9.12 6.88
C GLY A 549 -5.57 8.59 6.17
N TYR A 550 -5.79 9.03 4.95
CA TYR A 550 -6.95 8.64 4.13
C TYR A 550 -6.76 7.35 3.33
N ASN A 551 -5.67 6.61 3.57
CA ASN A 551 -5.38 5.38 2.83
C ASN A 551 -5.81 4.15 3.62
N LEU A 552 -6.88 3.52 3.14
CA LEU A 552 -7.44 2.30 3.73
C LEU A 552 -6.43 1.15 3.79
N PHE A 553 -5.61 0.97 2.75
CA PHE A 553 -4.61 -0.09 2.71
C PHE A 553 -3.57 0.09 3.81
N THR A 554 -3.03 1.30 3.93
CA THR A 554 -2.04 1.62 4.97
C THR A 554 -2.60 1.36 6.36
N LEU A 555 -3.85 1.81 6.61
CA LEU A 555 -4.53 1.57 7.89
C LEU A 555 -4.66 0.07 8.16
N ARG A 556 -5.27 -0.67 7.22
CA ARG A 556 -5.56 -2.10 7.40
C ARG A 556 -4.29 -2.94 7.51
N GLN A 557 -3.29 -2.63 6.70
CA GLN A 557 -2.01 -3.32 6.77
C GLN A 557 -1.27 -3.02 8.08
N ALA A 558 -1.27 -1.78 8.54
CA ALA A 558 -0.60 -1.41 9.79
C ALA A 558 -1.34 -1.97 11.01
N SER A 559 -2.68 -1.92 11.05
CA SER A 559 -3.48 -2.41 12.17
C SER A 559 -3.37 -3.93 12.36
N ARG A 560 -3.26 -4.69 11.26
CA ARG A 560 -3.21 -6.17 11.29
C ARG A 560 -1.79 -6.75 11.33
N ARG A 561 -0.74 -5.93 11.48
CA ARG A 561 0.65 -6.42 11.54
C ARG A 561 0.97 -7.23 12.80
N SER A 562 0.32 -6.92 13.88
CA SER A 562 0.46 -7.63 15.17
C SER A 562 -0.49 -8.82 15.29
N TRP A 563 -1.56 -8.85 14.49
CA TRP A 563 -2.56 -9.92 14.48
C TRP A 563 -2.17 -11.02 13.49
N ARG A 564 -1.54 -12.08 13.98
CA ARG A 564 -0.98 -13.16 13.16
C ARG A 564 -1.04 -14.50 13.88
N ILE A 565 -0.92 -15.59 13.13
CA ILE A 565 -0.95 -16.97 13.63
C ILE A 565 0.12 -17.24 14.71
N ASN A 566 1.27 -16.60 14.62
CA ASN A 566 2.37 -16.74 15.58
C ASN A 566 2.35 -15.71 16.72
N GLN A 567 1.25 -14.97 16.90
CA GLN A 567 1.05 -14.10 18.06
C GLN A 567 0.71 -14.92 19.29
N THR A 568 1.53 -14.78 20.34
CA THR A 568 1.35 -15.51 21.60
C THR A 568 0.41 -14.83 22.59
N ALA A 569 0.18 -13.52 22.41
CA ALA A 569 -0.71 -12.76 23.26
C ALA A 569 -2.18 -13.15 23.03
N PRO A 570 -3.04 -13.09 24.06
CA PRO A 570 -4.44 -13.46 23.93
C PRO A 570 -5.26 -12.49 23.09
N ARG A 571 -4.86 -11.24 23.00
CA ARG A 571 -5.61 -10.16 22.36
C ARG A 571 -4.68 -9.14 21.72
N VAL A 572 -5.13 -8.56 20.61
CA VAL A 572 -4.54 -7.39 19.96
C VAL A 572 -5.57 -6.28 19.90
N GLU A 573 -5.24 -5.12 20.42
CA GLU A 573 -6.12 -3.97 20.49
C GLU A 573 -5.56 -2.81 19.64
N VAL A 574 -6.45 -2.20 18.87
CA VAL A 574 -6.14 -1.07 18.00
C VAL A 574 -6.98 0.13 18.40
N TYR A 575 -6.38 1.09 19.04
CA TYR A 575 -7.03 2.33 19.45
C TYR A 575 -6.94 3.38 18.35
N MET A 576 -8.06 4.00 18.01
CA MET A 576 -8.15 5.03 16.99
C MET A 576 -8.66 6.32 17.62
N LEU A 577 -7.75 7.28 17.83
CA LEU A 577 -8.06 8.55 18.50
C LEU A 577 -8.47 9.60 17.46
N TYR A 578 -9.57 10.27 17.72
CA TYR A 578 -10.02 11.38 16.88
C TYR A 578 -10.83 12.39 17.67
N TYR A 579 -10.80 13.64 17.23
CA TYR A 579 -11.68 14.67 17.80
C TYR A 579 -13.05 14.61 17.13
N ALA A 580 -14.11 14.56 17.95
CA ALA A 580 -15.49 14.63 17.48
C ALA A 580 -15.76 15.98 16.78
N ASP A 581 -16.78 16.02 15.91
CA ASP A 581 -17.21 17.20 15.19
C ASP A 581 -16.12 17.89 14.34
N THR A 582 -15.11 17.10 13.89
CA THR A 582 -13.99 17.58 13.06
C THR A 582 -13.84 16.79 11.78
N MET A 583 -12.93 17.23 10.92
CA MET A 583 -12.53 16.49 9.74
C MET A 583 -11.92 15.12 10.06
N GLN A 584 -11.38 14.95 11.28
CA GLN A 584 -10.90 13.64 11.75
C GLN A 584 -12.06 12.65 11.93
N ALA A 585 -13.18 13.08 12.52
CA ALA A 585 -14.38 12.27 12.68
C ALA A 585 -14.95 11.85 11.33
N LYS A 586 -14.99 12.76 10.35
CA LYS A 586 -15.43 12.45 8.98
C LYS A 586 -14.52 11.46 8.27
N ALA A 587 -13.21 11.63 8.44
CA ALA A 587 -12.25 10.67 7.93
C ALA A 587 -12.48 9.27 8.53
N MET A 588 -12.74 9.19 9.84
CA MET A 588 -13.07 7.94 10.54
C MET A 588 -14.31 7.28 9.96
N LYS A 589 -15.40 8.01 9.81
CA LYS A 589 -16.67 7.49 9.26
C LYS A 589 -16.48 6.95 7.85
N LEU A 590 -15.75 7.69 7.02
CA LEU A 590 -15.47 7.29 5.67
C LEU A 590 -14.55 6.05 5.60
N MET A 591 -13.57 5.95 6.50
CA MET A 591 -12.72 4.76 6.61
C MET A 591 -13.52 3.54 7.08
N ALA A 592 -14.43 3.70 8.04
CA ALA A 592 -15.32 2.65 8.50
C ALA A 592 -16.22 2.12 7.35
N SER A 593 -16.81 3.02 6.55
CA SER A 593 -17.60 2.64 5.38
C SER A 593 -16.77 1.89 4.34
N LYS A 594 -15.53 2.33 4.07
CA LYS A 594 -14.62 1.63 3.15
C LYS A 594 -14.17 0.27 3.66
N LEU A 595 -13.96 0.12 4.97
CA LEU A 595 -13.64 -1.17 5.60
C LEU A 595 -14.81 -2.16 5.43
N ALA A 596 -16.04 -1.70 5.63
CA ALA A 596 -17.23 -2.51 5.42
C ALA A 596 -17.35 -3.01 3.98
N VAL A 597 -17.13 -2.12 3.00
CA VAL A 597 -17.12 -2.48 1.56
C VAL A 597 -15.99 -3.45 1.21
N ALA A 598 -14.79 -3.24 1.74
CA ALA A 598 -13.67 -4.12 1.48
C ALA A 598 -13.91 -5.54 2.05
N GLY A 599 -14.51 -5.64 3.23
CA GLY A 599 -14.90 -6.93 3.84
C GLY A 599 -15.85 -7.75 2.96
N LEU A 600 -16.79 -7.10 2.26
CA LEU A 600 -17.69 -7.77 1.33
C LEU A 600 -16.98 -8.38 0.12
N ILE A 601 -16.03 -7.67 -0.44
CA ILE A 601 -15.26 -8.13 -1.61
C ILE A 601 -14.34 -9.29 -1.23
N GLU A 602 -13.93 -9.35 0.03
CA GLU A 602 -13.05 -10.40 0.57
C GLU A 602 -13.77 -11.66 1.05
N GLY A 603 -15.10 -11.75 0.86
CA GLY A 603 -15.89 -12.95 1.12
C GLY A 603 -16.75 -12.90 2.39
N THR A 604 -16.70 -11.83 3.17
CA THR A 604 -17.65 -11.58 4.26
C THR A 604 -18.90 -10.88 3.71
N PHE A 605 -19.82 -11.66 3.16
CA PHE A 605 -21.08 -11.14 2.64
C PHE A 605 -21.98 -10.71 3.80
N SER A 606 -22.22 -9.41 3.95
CA SER A 606 -23.29 -8.88 4.79
C SER A 606 -24.24 -8.02 3.95
N GLU A 607 -25.54 -8.07 4.27
CA GLU A 607 -26.55 -7.23 3.56
C GLU A 607 -26.25 -5.73 3.71
N GLU A 608 -25.69 -5.33 4.83
CA GLU A 608 -25.31 -3.94 5.13
C GLU A 608 -24.15 -3.43 4.25
N GLY A 609 -23.27 -4.30 3.83
CA GLY A 609 -22.15 -3.92 2.97
C GLY A 609 -22.58 -3.69 1.51
N LEU A 610 -23.62 -4.37 1.02
CA LEU A 610 -24.22 -4.08 -0.28
C LEU A 610 -24.89 -2.70 -0.29
N ALA A 611 -25.53 -2.30 0.82
CA ALA A 611 -26.06 -0.96 0.99
C ALA A 611 -24.96 0.12 1.06
N ALA A 612 -23.84 -0.18 1.75
CA ALA A 612 -22.69 0.73 1.83
C ALA A 612 -21.99 0.94 0.47
N MET A 613 -22.10 0.00 -0.48
CA MET A 613 -21.57 0.15 -1.84
C MET A 613 -22.32 1.23 -2.65
N SER A 614 -23.59 1.51 -2.33
CA SER A 614 -24.37 2.53 -3.00
C SER A 614 -24.02 3.97 -2.57
N ASP A 615 -23.45 4.14 -1.38
CA ASP A 615 -23.21 5.46 -0.77
C ASP A 615 -21.76 5.96 -0.85
N VAL A 616 -20.82 5.15 -1.32
CA VAL A 616 -19.39 5.52 -1.32
C VAL A 616 -19.05 6.39 -2.52
N GLN A 617 -19.07 7.70 -2.33
CA GLN A 617 -18.49 8.70 -3.24
C GLN A 617 -16.96 8.79 -3.06
N ASP A 618 -16.25 9.38 -4.06
CA ASP A 618 -14.81 9.68 -3.91
C ASP A 618 -14.55 10.52 -2.66
N MET A 619 -13.59 10.09 -1.85
CA MET A 619 -13.30 10.63 -0.52
C MET A 619 -13.10 12.15 -0.52
N THR A 620 -12.30 12.66 -1.47
CA THR A 620 -12.01 14.10 -1.55
C THR A 620 -13.23 14.91 -1.90
N SER A 621 -14.08 14.38 -2.77
CA SER A 621 -15.29 15.07 -3.20
C SER A 621 -16.43 14.93 -2.19
N GLN A 622 -16.53 13.81 -1.50
CA GLN A 622 -17.48 13.63 -0.41
C GLN A 622 -17.12 14.53 0.77
N MET A 623 -15.83 14.55 1.16
CA MET A 623 -15.34 15.48 2.18
C MET A 623 -15.55 16.94 1.77
N ALA A 624 -15.36 17.29 0.49
CA ALA A 624 -15.65 18.63 0.02
C ALA A 624 -17.16 18.97 0.06
N LYS A 625 -18.05 18.02 -0.30
CA LYS A 625 -19.49 18.21 -0.19
C LYS A 625 -19.93 18.34 1.27
N GLU A 626 -19.41 17.51 2.15
CA GLU A 626 -19.73 17.56 3.58
C GLU A 626 -19.21 18.84 4.24
N LEU A 627 -18.03 19.34 3.81
CA LEU A 627 -17.55 20.67 4.17
C LEU A 627 -18.52 21.79 3.77
N MET A 628 -19.10 21.67 2.57
CA MET A 628 -20.08 22.66 2.09
C MET A 628 -21.42 22.61 2.84
N LEU A 629 -21.77 21.45 3.42
CA LEU A 629 -23.02 21.22 4.15
C LEU A 629 -22.91 21.45 5.68
N GLY A 630 -21.69 21.63 6.19
CA GLY A 630 -21.38 21.72 7.61
C GLY A 630 -21.14 20.35 8.28
N ILE A 631 -20.35 20.36 9.36
CA ILE A 631 -19.97 19.15 10.07
C ILE A 631 -21.03 18.83 11.13
N LYS A 632 -21.80 17.77 10.91
CA LYS A 632 -22.64 17.14 11.93
C LYS A 632 -22.43 15.65 11.88
N ASP A 633 -21.73 15.08 12.85
CA ASP A 633 -21.44 13.66 12.91
C ASP A 633 -22.16 12.99 14.09
N ASN A 634 -22.69 11.80 13.83
CA ASN A 634 -23.20 10.95 14.88
C ASN A 634 -22.10 9.99 15.33
N VAL A 635 -21.52 10.25 16.51
CA VAL A 635 -20.39 9.47 17.08
C VAL A 635 -20.78 8.00 17.32
N GLU A 636 -22.05 7.75 17.61
CA GLU A 636 -22.57 6.40 17.88
C GLU A 636 -22.48 5.48 16.67
N ASP A 637 -22.66 5.99 15.46
CA ASP A 637 -22.57 5.21 14.21
C ASP A 637 -21.16 4.67 13.95
N ILE A 638 -20.13 5.44 14.28
CA ILE A 638 -18.72 5.04 14.09
C ILE A 638 -18.38 3.89 15.02
N ALA A 639 -18.68 4.03 16.32
CA ALA A 639 -18.40 3.00 17.30
C ALA A 639 -19.15 1.70 17.01
N ALA A 640 -20.43 1.78 16.61
CA ALA A 640 -21.23 0.62 16.23
C ALA A 640 -20.63 -0.12 15.00
N THR A 641 -20.14 0.62 14.01
CA THR A 641 -19.52 0.03 12.81
C THR A 641 -18.23 -0.72 13.15
N PHE A 642 -17.35 -0.13 13.95
CA PHE A 642 -16.11 -0.80 14.37
C PHE A 642 -16.35 -1.98 15.30
N LYS A 643 -17.34 -1.91 16.19
CA LYS A 643 -17.71 -3.03 17.07
C LYS A 643 -18.19 -4.26 16.28
N LYS A 644 -18.89 -4.06 15.17
CA LYS A 644 -19.30 -5.16 14.27
C LYS A 644 -18.11 -5.83 13.56
N MET A 645 -16.97 -5.15 13.48
CA MET A 645 -15.75 -5.68 12.86
C MET A 645 -14.81 -6.38 13.85
N ALA A 646 -15.14 -6.40 15.14
CA ALA A 646 -14.35 -7.13 16.14
C ALA A 646 -14.36 -8.63 15.84
N ILE A 647 -13.18 -9.23 15.81
CA ILE A 647 -13.02 -10.68 15.60
C ILE A 647 -12.77 -11.33 16.94
N ILE A 648 -13.78 -12.01 17.46
CA ILE A 648 -13.70 -12.81 18.68
C ILE A 648 -13.52 -14.27 18.26
N ASN A 649 -12.43 -14.89 18.70
CA ASN A 649 -12.17 -16.28 18.36
C ASN A 649 -13.06 -17.22 19.22
N PRO A 650 -14.08 -17.88 18.63
CA PRO A 650 -15.03 -18.70 19.38
C PRO A 650 -14.37 -19.92 20.04
N HIS A 651 -13.22 -20.36 19.56
CA HIS A 651 -12.48 -21.50 20.13
C HIS A 651 -11.70 -21.16 21.41
N ARG A 652 -11.43 -19.87 21.68
CA ARG A 652 -10.80 -19.44 22.96
C ARG A 652 -11.80 -19.26 24.08
N ALA A 653 -13.00 -18.84 23.79
CA ALA A 653 -14.08 -18.73 24.80
C ALA A 653 -14.37 -20.08 25.49
N ALA A 654 -14.18 -21.19 24.78
CA ALA A 654 -14.31 -22.53 25.34
C ALA A 654 -13.12 -22.97 26.24
N LYS A 655 -11.97 -22.30 26.18
CA LYS A 655 -10.79 -22.61 27.00
C LYS A 655 -10.74 -21.82 28.35
N GLN A 656 -11.63 -20.88 28.58
CA GLN A 656 -11.60 -20.02 29.78
C GLN A 656 -12.48 -20.51 30.93
N LEU A 657 -12.98 -21.73 30.88
CA LEU A 657 -13.65 -22.37 32.03
C LEU A 657 -12.96 -23.70 32.34
N PRO A 658 -12.07 -23.76 33.32
CA PRO A 658 -12.09 -24.90 34.23
C PRO A 658 -12.61 -24.45 35.59
N GLU A 659 -13.84 -24.79 35.92
CA GLU A 659 -14.21 -24.97 37.31
C GLU A 659 -13.35 -26.11 37.90
N PRO A 660 -12.92 -26.01 39.14
CA PRO A 660 -12.16 -27.06 39.76
C PRO A 660 -13.04 -28.29 39.96
N VAL A 661 -12.90 -29.28 39.10
CA VAL A 661 -13.48 -30.62 39.31
C VAL A 661 -12.62 -31.29 40.35
N THR A 662 -13.22 -31.54 41.50
CA THR A 662 -12.71 -32.42 42.55
C THR A 662 -12.50 -33.81 41.97
N ILE A 663 -11.26 -34.21 41.83
CA ILE A 663 -10.90 -35.55 41.33
C ILE A 663 -11.24 -36.58 42.42
N GLN A 664 -12.28 -37.38 42.20
CA GLN A 664 -12.37 -38.69 42.80
C GLN A 664 -11.53 -39.66 41.94
N GLU A 665 -10.59 -40.32 42.61
CA GLU A 665 -9.75 -41.35 41.99
C GLU A 665 -10.61 -42.48 41.45
N GLU A 666 -10.71 -42.62 40.12
CA GLU A 666 -11.15 -43.88 39.52
C GLU A 666 -10.06 -44.40 38.57
N ARG A 667 -9.84 -45.72 38.70
CA ARG A 667 -8.81 -46.55 38.11
C ARG A 667 -8.56 -46.26 36.61
N VAL A 668 -7.29 -46.09 36.32
CA VAL A 668 -6.74 -46.12 34.96
C VAL A 668 -7.00 -47.49 34.30
N VAL A 669 -7.84 -47.53 33.30
CA VAL A 669 -7.88 -48.63 32.33
C VAL A 669 -7.04 -48.20 31.12
N GLU A 670 -5.89 -48.83 30.94
CA GLU A 670 -5.10 -48.66 29.73
C GLU A 670 -5.89 -49.19 28.53
N VAL A 671 -6.23 -48.28 27.59
CA VAL A 671 -6.76 -48.63 26.29
C VAL A 671 -5.58 -48.66 25.31
N PRO A 672 -5.27 -49.83 24.68
CA PRO A 672 -4.19 -49.87 23.70
C PRO A 672 -4.60 -49.07 22.46
N GLN A 673 -3.71 -48.15 22.04
CA GLN A 673 -3.87 -47.45 20.77
C GLN A 673 -3.64 -48.42 19.60
N PRO A 674 -4.57 -48.55 18.65
CA PRO A 674 -4.36 -49.44 17.51
C PRO A 674 -3.43 -48.79 16.49
N GLU A 675 -2.31 -49.40 16.24
CA GLU A 675 -1.37 -49.07 15.14
C GLU A 675 -2.07 -49.09 13.73
N SER A 676 -3.26 -49.70 13.64
CA SER A 676 -4.03 -49.83 12.41
C SER A 676 -4.60 -48.53 11.84
N VAL A 677 -4.86 -47.50 12.66
CA VAL A 677 -5.45 -46.22 12.19
C VAL A 677 -4.41 -45.36 11.45
N ARG A 678 -3.14 -45.37 11.88
CA ARG A 678 -2.08 -44.65 11.19
C ARG A 678 -1.74 -45.26 9.82
N ALA A 679 -1.80 -46.60 9.71
CA ALA A 679 -1.54 -47.30 8.45
C ALA A 679 -2.67 -47.06 7.43
N ALA A 680 -3.94 -47.03 7.87
CA ALA A 680 -5.09 -46.78 7.01
C ALA A 680 -5.12 -45.33 6.46
N ASP A 681 -4.77 -44.34 7.29
CA ASP A 681 -4.71 -42.93 6.88
C ASP A 681 -3.56 -42.70 5.87
N THR A 682 -2.43 -43.35 6.06
CA THR A 682 -1.28 -43.25 5.14
C THR A 682 -1.61 -43.96 3.80
N ALA A 683 -2.32 -45.10 3.82
CA ALA A 683 -2.72 -45.83 2.62
C ALA A 683 -3.78 -45.02 1.83
N ALA A 684 -4.76 -44.42 2.50
CA ALA A 684 -5.77 -43.55 1.88
C ALA A 684 -5.14 -42.33 1.20
N ARG A 685 -4.17 -41.68 1.85
CA ARG A 685 -3.43 -40.55 1.28
C ARG A 685 -2.58 -40.94 0.09
N GLN A 686 -1.97 -42.14 0.12
CA GLN A 686 -1.18 -42.68 -1.00
C GLN A 686 -2.09 -42.98 -2.20
N THR A 687 -3.27 -43.55 -1.99
CA THR A 687 -4.25 -43.87 -3.04
C THR A 687 -4.81 -42.58 -3.69
N LEU A 688 -5.08 -41.54 -2.90
CA LEU A 688 -5.51 -40.24 -3.42
C LEU A 688 -4.40 -39.59 -4.26
N TYR A 689 -3.15 -39.67 -3.80
CA TYR A 689 -1.99 -39.16 -4.51
C TYR A 689 -1.75 -39.90 -5.83
N ASP A 690 -1.86 -41.21 -5.83
CA ASP A 690 -1.72 -42.05 -7.02
C ASP A 690 -2.88 -41.85 -8.02
N GLY A 691 -4.10 -41.62 -7.54
CA GLY A 691 -5.26 -41.23 -8.35
C GLY A 691 -5.09 -39.88 -9.04
N LEU A 692 -4.57 -38.89 -8.33
CA LEU A 692 -4.26 -37.56 -8.89
C LEU A 692 -3.12 -37.64 -9.93
N LEU A 693 -2.10 -38.45 -9.67
CA LEU A 693 -1.01 -38.72 -10.62
C LEU A 693 -1.52 -39.44 -11.90
N GLN A 694 -2.45 -40.37 -11.78
CA GLN A 694 -3.01 -41.09 -12.90
C GLN A 694 -3.95 -40.21 -13.75
N ALA A 695 -4.73 -39.32 -13.11
CA ALA A 695 -5.54 -38.31 -13.79
C ALA A 695 -4.68 -37.29 -14.56
N SER A 696 -3.54 -36.94 -14.03
CA SER A 696 -2.59 -36.03 -14.69
C SER A 696 -1.86 -36.65 -15.89
N ARG A 697 -1.66 -37.97 -15.85
CA ARG A 697 -1.00 -38.76 -16.91
C ARG A 697 -1.92 -39.06 -18.11
N THR A 698 -3.22 -39.19 -17.88
CA THR A 698 -4.19 -39.59 -18.91
C THR A 698 -4.90 -38.42 -19.57
N GLY A 699 -4.77 -37.19 -19.04
CA GLY A 699 -5.45 -36.00 -19.58
C GLY A 699 -6.99 -36.06 -19.48
N ARG A 700 -7.57 -37.09 -18.83
CA ARG A 700 -9.00 -37.20 -18.60
C ARG A 700 -9.41 -36.50 -17.31
N LYS A 701 -10.38 -35.60 -17.37
CA LYS A 701 -11.08 -35.12 -16.18
C LYS A 701 -11.83 -36.28 -15.52
N PRO A 702 -11.73 -36.51 -14.21
CA PRO A 702 -12.54 -37.52 -13.52
C PRO A 702 -14.04 -37.18 -13.71
N LYS A 703 -14.86 -38.18 -13.91
CA LYS A 703 -16.32 -38.03 -14.00
C LYS A 703 -16.85 -37.63 -12.62
N HIS A 704 -17.77 -36.68 -12.59
CA HIS A 704 -18.35 -36.07 -11.40
C HIS A 704 -18.90 -37.09 -10.37
N THR A 705 -19.34 -38.25 -10.82
CA THR A 705 -19.87 -39.35 -10.00
C THR A 705 -18.83 -40.07 -9.14
N GLU A 706 -17.55 -40.08 -9.54
CA GLU A 706 -16.50 -40.76 -8.76
C GLU A 706 -15.98 -39.92 -7.60
N LEU A 707 -16.19 -38.58 -7.63
CA LEU A 707 -15.81 -37.69 -6.56
C LEU A 707 -16.84 -37.62 -5.43
N GLU A 708 -18.14 -37.75 -5.75
CA GLU A 708 -19.21 -37.72 -4.75
C GLU A 708 -19.22 -38.99 -3.89
N ASP A 709 -18.93 -40.16 -4.47
CA ASP A 709 -18.83 -41.43 -3.72
C ASP A 709 -17.61 -41.48 -2.80
N GLN A 710 -16.52 -40.73 -3.11
CA GLN A 710 -15.33 -40.64 -2.25
C GLN A 710 -15.50 -39.62 -1.12
N LEU A 711 -16.26 -38.55 -1.33
CA LEU A 711 -16.54 -37.55 -0.30
C LEU A 711 -17.58 -38.08 0.72
N SER A 712 -18.52 -38.93 0.31
CA SER A 712 -19.49 -39.52 1.24
C SER A 712 -18.90 -40.55 2.21
N MET A 713 -17.71 -41.07 1.96
CA MET A 713 -16.98 -41.93 2.91
C MET A 713 -16.34 -41.19 4.07
N PHE A 714 -16.20 -39.86 3.98
CA PHE A 714 -15.60 -39.04 5.08
C PHE A 714 -16.65 -38.47 6.04
N ASP A 715 -17.92 -38.39 5.63
CA ASP A 715 -19.01 -37.89 6.51
C ASP A 715 -19.54 -38.96 7.52
N THR A 716 -19.07 -40.20 7.43
CA THR A 716 -19.51 -41.30 8.35
C THR A 716 -18.48 -41.63 9.43
N ALA A 717 -17.37 -40.88 9.54
CA ALA A 717 -16.33 -41.13 10.53
C ALA A 717 -15.99 -39.88 11.41
N ALA A 718 -17.01 -39.08 11.75
CA ALA A 718 -16.88 -37.98 12.74
C ALA A 718 -17.82 -38.21 13.91
#